data_330d106f1e89c89b6620d76cdfa50e1e
#
_entry.id   330d106f1e89c89b6620d76cdfa50e1e
#
_cell.length_a   1.000
_cell.length_b   1.000
_cell.length_c   1.000
_cell.angle_alpha   90.00
_cell.angle_beta   90.00
_cell.angle_gamma   90.00
#
_symmetry.space_group_name_H-M   'P 1'
#
loop_
_entity.id
_entity.type
_entity.pdbx_description
1 polymer ?
#
loop_
_entity_poly.entity_id
_entity_poly.type
_entity_poly.pdbx_seq_one_letter_code
_entity_poly.pdbx_strand_id
1 'polypeptide(L)'
;MSLGEIDRAVRETSADLQARQNEEGDWCFELEADATIPAEYIMLEHFTGEIDDSIQKKLAVYLRTTQADHGGWPLFHGGEFNISASVKAYFALKLCGDDIEAPHMQRAREAILKAGGAARANVFTRFALALFEQVPWRAVPVMPAEIMLLPRWAPFHLSKVSYWSRTVIVPLLVLTALKPKALNPRAVNIRELFVVPPEEERTYLTNPTGSAWGNLFLAIDKALRICEPLLPKNARQRSIQAAIDWIAERLNGEDGLGGIFPAMANAVMAYRSLGYAPDHPQRAIAMDSIRKLLVLGETSGYCEPCMSPIWDTVLAMNALMEAGVDGEDERLRRAADWLIERQILEVVGDWAVRRPGLRPGGWAFQYRNDHYPDVDDTAVAGVALLRTGLADSDPRVKLAIERAMEWVIGMQSKNGGWGAFDADNTHYYLNHIPFADHGALLDPPTVDVTARCLSFLAQAGLPRDHQAVQRGLAYLQREQEDDGSWYGRWGTNYIYGTWSTLCAVNACGEDHASPYIRKAVEWLKNRQRADGGWGEGGETYWKERRDHTVASTPSQSSWAVLALMAVGEADSPEVRRGIDYLMRAPREGAKWQENWYTAVGFPRIFYLRYHGYSAYFPVWALARFRNLMRSNSHQVTWGM
;
A
#
# COMPACT_ATOMS: atom_id res chain seq x y z
N MET A 1 -2.07 17.51 32.89
CA MET A 1 -2.21 18.25 31.62
C MET A 1 -3.54 18.98 31.59
N SER A 2 -3.55 20.26 31.21
CA SER A 2 -4.75 21.09 31.14
C SER A 2 -5.34 21.10 29.72
N LEU A 3 -6.66 21.31 29.62
CA LEU A 3 -7.32 21.50 28.30
C LEU A 3 -6.76 22.70 27.54
N GLY A 4 -6.23 23.71 28.24
CA GLY A 4 -5.60 24.87 27.60
C GLY A 4 -4.28 24.51 26.88
N GLU A 5 -3.50 23.60 27.44
CA GLU A 5 -2.27 23.10 26.78
C GLU A 5 -2.58 22.29 25.54
N ILE A 6 -3.60 21.41 25.59
CA ILE A 6 -4.07 20.64 24.43
C ILE A 6 -4.56 21.59 23.35
N ASP A 7 -5.36 22.58 23.71
CA ASP A 7 -5.92 23.57 22.79
C ASP A 7 -4.81 24.37 22.07
N ARG A 8 -3.74 24.73 22.79
CA ARG A 8 -2.56 25.36 22.19
C ARG A 8 -1.88 24.43 21.20
N ALA A 9 -1.62 23.17 21.58
CA ALA A 9 -0.99 22.18 20.70
C ALA A 9 -1.83 21.95 19.43
N VAL A 10 -3.16 21.81 19.56
CA VAL A 10 -4.05 21.65 18.41
C VAL A 10 -3.99 22.86 17.47
N ARG A 11 -3.99 24.10 18.00
CA ARG A 11 -3.86 25.31 17.16
C ARG A 11 -2.53 25.37 16.42
N GLU A 12 -1.41 25.13 17.12
CA GLU A 12 -0.08 25.16 16.54
C GLU A 12 0.07 24.11 15.41
N THR A 13 -0.34 22.87 15.70
CA THR A 13 -0.18 21.76 14.76
C THR A 13 -1.17 21.82 13.59
N SER A 14 -2.40 22.31 13.80
CA SER A 14 -3.32 22.52 12.70
C SER A 14 -2.88 23.64 11.77
N ALA A 15 -2.28 24.71 12.30
CA ALA A 15 -1.72 25.79 11.48
C ALA A 15 -0.53 25.29 10.62
N ASP A 16 0.35 24.45 11.18
CA ASP A 16 1.45 23.85 10.43
C ASP A 16 0.93 22.88 9.36
N LEU A 17 -0.08 22.06 9.68
CA LEU A 17 -0.71 21.15 8.70
C LEU A 17 -1.37 21.93 7.55
N GLN A 18 -2.05 23.04 7.84
CA GLN A 18 -2.59 23.93 6.82
C GLN A 18 -1.51 24.51 5.91
N ALA A 19 -0.36 24.91 6.50
CA ALA A 19 0.77 25.48 5.75
C ALA A 19 1.42 24.48 4.78
N ARG A 20 1.18 23.18 4.94
CA ARG A 20 1.68 22.11 4.08
C ARG A 20 0.79 21.79 2.87
N GLN A 21 -0.33 22.50 2.73
CA GLN A 21 -1.20 22.35 1.55
C GLN A 21 -0.45 22.79 0.28
N ASN A 22 -0.48 21.95 -0.75
CA ASN A 22 0.07 22.27 -2.06
C ASN A 22 -0.71 23.42 -2.73
N GLU A 23 -0.11 24.07 -3.71
CA GLU A 23 -0.72 25.19 -4.44
C GLU A 23 -2.03 24.78 -5.15
N GLU A 24 -2.14 23.54 -5.61
CA GLU A 24 -3.33 23.00 -6.23
C GLU A 24 -4.47 22.71 -5.24
N GLY A 25 -4.19 22.61 -3.95
CA GLY A 25 -5.21 22.42 -2.90
C GLY A 25 -5.14 21.06 -2.20
N ASP A 26 -4.29 20.15 -2.65
CA ASP A 26 -4.08 18.83 -2.05
C ASP A 26 -3.01 18.84 -0.95
N TRP A 27 -2.90 17.70 -0.27
CA TRP A 27 -1.75 17.32 0.54
C TRP A 27 -1.18 16.01 -0.03
N CYS A 28 0.14 15.94 -0.14
CA CYS A 28 0.84 14.71 -0.47
C CYS A 28 2.11 14.63 0.39
N PHE A 29 2.19 13.61 1.23
CA PHE A 29 3.34 13.36 2.09
C PHE A 29 4.17 12.23 1.51
N GLU A 30 5.46 12.22 1.90
CA GLU A 30 6.37 11.15 1.50
C GLU A 30 5.88 9.78 1.98
N LEU A 31 6.09 8.79 1.13
CA LEU A 31 5.74 7.39 1.36
C LEU A 31 6.99 6.53 1.20
N GLU A 32 7.64 6.22 2.30
CA GLU A 32 8.91 5.49 2.33
C GLU A 32 8.67 3.98 2.43
N ALA A 33 9.33 3.21 1.55
CA ALA A 33 9.32 1.76 1.59
C ALA A 33 10.69 1.21 2.04
N ASP A 34 10.88 -0.09 1.89
CA ASP A 34 12.16 -0.74 2.15
C ASP A 34 13.21 -0.47 1.04
N ALA A 35 14.40 -1.04 1.19
CA ALA A 35 15.51 -0.86 0.27
C ALA A 35 15.27 -1.40 -1.15
N THR A 36 14.18 -2.14 -1.41
CA THR A 36 13.95 -2.77 -2.73
C THR A 36 13.65 -1.76 -3.81
N ILE A 37 12.88 -0.71 -3.53
CA ILE A 37 12.48 0.27 -4.54
C ILE A 37 13.68 1.13 -5.01
N PRO A 38 14.47 1.77 -4.14
CA PRO A 38 15.66 2.51 -4.59
C PRO A 38 16.70 1.59 -5.24
N ALA A 39 16.83 0.33 -4.81
CA ALA A 39 17.70 -0.64 -5.47
C ALA A 39 17.22 -0.99 -6.88
N GLU A 40 15.92 -1.21 -7.08
CA GLU A 40 15.34 -1.48 -8.39
C GLU A 40 15.41 -0.26 -9.33
N TYR A 41 15.34 0.96 -8.79
CA TYR A 41 15.57 2.17 -9.59
C TYR A 41 17.00 2.16 -10.20
N ILE A 42 18.03 1.90 -9.39
CA ILE A 42 19.41 1.76 -9.87
C ILE A 42 19.52 0.63 -10.92
N MET A 43 18.91 -0.52 -10.64
CA MET A 43 18.89 -1.64 -11.57
C MET A 43 18.20 -1.28 -12.90
N LEU A 44 17.10 -0.52 -12.87
CA LEU A 44 16.40 -0.05 -14.06
C LEU A 44 17.31 0.81 -14.96
N GLU A 45 18.05 1.78 -14.38
CA GLU A 45 19.01 2.60 -15.13
C GLU A 45 20.11 1.73 -15.78
N HIS A 46 20.62 0.73 -15.07
CA HIS A 46 21.61 -0.20 -15.63
C HIS A 46 21.00 -1.16 -16.65
N PHE A 47 19.72 -1.51 -16.53
CA PHE A 47 19.01 -2.29 -17.54
C PHE A 47 18.87 -1.51 -18.84
N THR A 48 18.48 -0.24 -18.74
CA THR A 48 18.30 0.64 -19.91
C THR A 48 19.63 1.17 -20.46
N GLY A 49 20.65 1.30 -19.61
CA GLY A 49 21.91 1.96 -19.90
C GLY A 49 21.85 3.49 -19.79
N GLU A 50 20.74 4.03 -19.27
CA GLU A 50 20.49 5.47 -19.09
C GLU A 50 20.84 5.86 -17.64
N ILE A 51 22.12 5.85 -17.29
CA ILE A 51 22.63 5.99 -15.94
C ILE A 51 22.78 7.48 -15.56
N ASP A 52 22.18 7.88 -14.42
CA ASP A 52 22.42 9.16 -13.77
C ASP A 52 23.25 8.95 -12.48
N ASP A 53 24.56 9.18 -12.59
CA ASP A 53 25.50 9.02 -11.47
C ASP A 53 25.19 9.94 -10.28
N SER A 54 24.54 11.08 -10.49
CA SER A 54 24.19 12.02 -9.41
C SER A 54 23.06 11.48 -8.56
N ILE A 55 22.04 10.91 -9.19
CA ILE A 55 20.91 10.24 -8.52
C ILE A 55 21.41 8.96 -7.83
N GLN A 56 22.17 8.12 -8.55
CA GLN A 56 22.69 6.86 -7.99
C GLN A 56 23.54 7.07 -6.75
N LYS A 57 24.37 8.11 -6.70
CA LYS A 57 25.15 8.44 -5.50
C LYS A 57 24.26 8.71 -4.26
N LYS A 58 23.15 9.43 -4.44
CA LYS A 58 22.21 9.73 -3.36
C LYS A 58 21.45 8.48 -2.89
N LEU A 59 20.98 7.66 -3.84
CA LEU A 59 20.33 6.38 -3.54
C LEU A 59 21.30 5.41 -2.85
N ALA A 60 22.57 5.37 -3.25
CA ALA A 60 23.59 4.54 -2.61
C ALA A 60 23.86 4.98 -1.17
N VAL A 61 23.85 6.29 -0.87
CA VAL A 61 23.96 6.78 0.52
C VAL A 61 22.78 6.26 1.34
N TYR A 62 21.54 6.38 0.84
CA TYR A 62 20.36 5.84 1.51
C TYR A 62 20.48 4.34 1.79
N LEU A 63 20.83 3.55 0.78
CA LEU A 63 21.02 2.10 0.94
C LEU A 63 22.07 1.75 2.00
N ARG A 64 23.20 2.45 2.06
CA ARG A 64 24.23 2.22 3.08
C ARG A 64 23.75 2.59 4.48
N THR A 65 22.99 3.68 4.63
CA THR A 65 22.50 4.16 5.93
C THR A 65 21.33 3.33 6.48
N THR A 66 20.60 2.62 5.62
CA THR A 66 19.49 1.76 6.02
C THR A 66 19.91 0.28 6.24
N GLN A 67 21.19 -0.06 6.04
CA GLN A 67 21.71 -1.38 6.38
C GLN A 67 21.62 -1.62 7.89
N ALA A 68 20.97 -2.71 8.30
CA ALA A 68 20.78 -3.05 9.70
C ALA A 68 22.00 -3.78 10.31
N ASP A 69 22.02 -3.90 11.64
CA ASP A 69 23.11 -4.55 12.41
C ASP A 69 23.32 -6.03 12.03
N HIS A 70 22.28 -6.72 11.59
CA HIS A 70 22.37 -8.09 11.07
C HIS A 70 23.09 -8.21 9.70
N GLY A 71 23.58 -7.08 9.16
CA GLY A 71 24.36 -7.03 7.93
C GLY A 71 23.56 -6.87 6.64
N GLY A 72 22.25 -7.11 6.64
CA GLY A 72 21.39 -6.96 5.47
C GLY A 72 20.35 -5.85 5.64
N TRP A 73 19.29 -5.91 4.84
CA TRP A 73 18.18 -4.96 4.85
C TRP A 73 16.89 -5.64 5.26
N PRO A 74 16.17 -5.09 6.27
CA PRO A 74 14.84 -5.55 6.65
C PRO A 74 13.77 -4.96 5.74
N LEU A 75 12.52 -5.45 5.85
CA LEU A 75 11.36 -4.92 5.16
C LEU A 75 10.72 -3.71 5.88
N PHE A 76 11.07 -3.48 7.14
CA PHE A 76 10.57 -2.38 7.96
C PHE A 76 11.56 -2.08 9.08
N HIS A 77 11.44 -0.91 9.70
CA HIS A 77 12.32 -0.48 10.78
C HIS A 77 12.36 -1.49 11.93
N GLY A 78 13.55 -1.90 12.35
CA GLY A 78 13.74 -2.90 13.41
C GLY A 78 13.39 -4.34 13.01
N GLY A 79 13.03 -4.59 11.75
CA GLY A 79 12.69 -5.91 11.23
C GLY A 79 13.90 -6.85 11.10
N GLU A 80 13.61 -8.13 10.90
CA GLU A 80 14.63 -9.17 10.67
C GLU A 80 15.23 -9.07 9.26
N PHE A 81 16.36 -9.76 9.07
CA PHE A 81 17.01 -9.88 7.77
C PHE A 81 16.06 -10.41 6.70
N ASN A 82 15.95 -9.68 5.58
CA ASN A 82 15.22 -10.14 4.40
C ASN A 82 16.19 -10.42 3.24
N ILE A 83 16.20 -11.65 2.76
CA ILE A 83 17.14 -12.07 1.71
C ILE A 83 16.89 -11.33 0.38
N SER A 84 15.63 -11.10 0.00
CA SER A 84 15.27 -10.46 -1.27
C SER A 84 15.66 -8.98 -1.31
N ALA A 85 15.38 -8.24 -0.23
CA ALA A 85 15.80 -6.85 -0.07
C ALA A 85 17.33 -6.76 -0.03
N SER A 86 18.00 -7.65 0.70
CA SER A 86 19.45 -7.65 0.87
C SER A 86 20.19 -7.94 -0.45
N VAL A 87 19.72 -8.90 -1.24
CA VAL A 87 20.31 -9.21 -2.55
C VAL A 87 20.18 -8.05 -3.52
N LYS A 88 19.00 -7.39 -3.57
CA LYS A 88 18.79 -6.22 -4.43
C LYS A 88 19.65 -5.04 -4.01
N ALA A 89 19.67 -4.72 -2.71
CA ALA A 89 20.48 -3.63 -2.17
C ALA A 89 21.98 -3.84 -2.40
N TYR A 90 22.49 -5.04 -2.15
CA TYR A 90 23.88 -5.38 -2.44
C TYR A 90 24.21 -5.22 -3.93
N PHE A 91 23.34 -5.75 -4.81
CA PHE A 91 23.56 -5.64 -6.27
C PHE A 91 23.54 -4.17 -6.72
N ALA A 92 22.60 -3.38 -6.24
CA ALA A 92 22.50 -1.96 -6.55
C ALA A 92 23.74 -1.18 -6.09
N LEU A 93 24.24 -1.42 -4.88
CA LEU A 93 25.47 -0.80 -4.37
C LEU A 93 26.67 -1.18 -5.23
N LYS A 94 26.80 -2.45 -5.62
CA LYS A 94 27.87 -2.90 -6.53
C LYS A 94 27.75 -2.28 -7.91
N LEU A 95 26.54 -2.10 -8.45
CA LEU A 95 26.27 -1.35 -9.69
C LEU A 95 26.70 0.12 -9.58
N CYS A 96 26.55 0.74 -8.41
CA CYS A 96 27.05 2.10 -8.13
C CYS A 96 28.57 2.18 -7.99
N GLY A 97 29.28 1.05 -7.89
CA GLY A 97 30.72 0.98 -7.82
C GLY A 97 31.28 0.75 -6.40
N ASP A 98 30.46 0.30 -5.45
CA ASP A 98 30.95 -0.07 -4.13
C ASP A 98 31.90 -1.27 -4.22
N ASP A 99 33.03 -1.16 -3.51
CA ASP A 99 34.00 -2.25 -3.42
C ASP A 99 33.44 -3.40 -2.60
N ILE A 100 33.52 -4.62 -3.13
CA ILE A 100 33.07 -5.85 -2.45
C ILE A 100 33.81 -6.11 -1.13
N GLU A 101 34.97 -5.54 -0.95
CA GLU A 101 35.76 -5.62 0.28
C GLU A 101 35.45 -4.48 1.27
N ALA A 102 34.58 -3.56 0.93
CA ALA A 102 34.10 -2.55 1.86
C ALA A 102 33.32 -3.21 3.02
N PRO A 103 33.47 -2.72 4.27
CA PRO A 103 32.88 -3.39 5.45
C PRO A 103 31.38 -3.65 5.36
N HIS A 104 30.61 -2.74 4.79
CA HIS A 104 29.16 -2.90 4.61
C HIS A 104 28.84 -3.99 3.57
N MET A 105 29.62 -4.10 2.50
CA MET A 105 29.45 -5.12 1.48
C MET A 105 29.83 -6.51 1.99
N GLN A 106 30.93 -6.62 2.75
CA GLN A 106 31.33 -7.87 3.40
C GLN A 106 30.24 -8.40 4.36
N ARG A 107 29.73 -7.52 5.26
CA ARG A 107 28.63 -7.90 6.18
C ARG A 107 27.38 -8.37 5.42
N ALA A 108 27.01 -7.68 4.33
CA ALA A 108 25.87 -8.07 3.53
C ALA A 108 26.07 -9.42 2.84
N ARG A 109 27.24 -9.63 2.24
CA ARG A 109 27.61 -10.93 1.60
C ARG A 109 27.53 -12.09 2.60
N GLU A 110 28.12 -11.93 3.78
CA GLU A 110 28.09 -12.96 4.83
C GLU A 110 26.65 -13.29 5.27
N ALA A 111 25.82 -12.26 5.51
CA ALA A 111 24.42 -12.44 5.89
C ALA A 111 23.60 -13.15 4.80
N ILE A 112 23.78 -12.76 3.54
CA ILE A 112 23.11 -13.38 2.37
C ILE A 112 23.53 -14.85 2.23
N LEU A 113 24.82 -15.15 2.30
CA LEU A 113 25.32 -16.52 2.18
C LEU A 113 24.83 -17.40 3.34
N LYS A 114 24.82 -16.88 4.57
CA LYS A 114 24.26 -17.56 5.75
C LYS A 114 22.78 -17.90 5.58
N ALA A 115 22.03 -17.07 4.89
CA ALA A 115 20.61 -17.29 4.58
C ALA A 115 20.37 -18.23 3.37
N GLY A 116 21.42 -18.82 2.80
CA GLY A 116 21.36 -19.78 1.69
C GLY A 116 21.66 -19.18 0.31
N GLY A 117 22.12 -17.93 0.25
CA GLY A 117 22.55 -17.25 -0.96
C GLY A 117 21.42 -16.67 -1.82
N ALA A 118 21.78 -15.93 -2.84
CA ALA A 118 20.85 -15.20 -3.70
C ALA A 118 19.80 -16.09 -4.41
N ALA A 119 20.07 -17.38 -4.57
CA ALA A 119 19.11 -18.33 -5.15
C ALA A 119 17.83 -18.50 -4.33
N ARG A 120 17.85 -18.12 -3.02
CA ARG A 120 16.70 -18.22 -2.09
C ARG A 120 15.82 -16.97 -2.07
N ALA A 121 16.18 -15.93 -2.82
CA ALA A 121 15.35 -14.75 -2.97
C ALA A 121 13.98 -15.08 -3.60
N ASN A 122 12.97 -14.22 -3.39
CA ASN A 122 11.63 -14.39 -3.94
C ASN A 122 11.59 -14.30 -5.48
N VAL A 123 10.44 -14.61 -6.06
CA VAL A 123 10.27 -14.65 -7.53
C VAL A 123 10.61 -13.33 -8.21
N PHE A 124 10.22 -12.18 -7.63
CA PHE A 124 10.51 -10.87 -8.22
C PHE A 124 12.00 -10.56 -8.24
N THR A 125 12.72 -10.89 -7.17
CA THR A 125 14.17 -10.72 -7.12
C THR A 125 14.85 -11.63 -8.13
N ARG A 126 14.47 -12.92 -8.22
CA ARG A 126 15.02 -13.85 -9.21
C ARG A 126 14.70 -13.42 -10.64
N PHE A 127 13.52 -12.80 -10.87
CA PHE A 127 13.18 -12.23 -12.16
C PHE A 127 14.16 -11.10 -12.55
N ALA A 128 14.38 -10.14 -11.64
CA ALA A 128 15.36 -9.07 -11.85
C ALA A 128 16.77 -9.64 -12.09
N LEU A 129 17.19 -10.63 -11.32
CA LEU A 129 18.47 -11.31 -11.50
C LEU A 129 18.57 -12.05 -12.86
N ALA A 130 17.48 -12.62 -13.37
CA ALA A 130 17.45 -13.27 -14.69
C ALA A 130 17.63 -12.27 -15.83
N LEU A 131 17.05 -11.07 -15.73
CA LEU A 131 17.26 -9.98 -16.67
C LEU A 131 18.74 -9.56 -16.77
N PHE A 132 19.48 -9.64 -15.65
CA PHE A 132 20.91 -9.35 -15.57
C PHE A 132 21.81 -10.59 -15.78
N GLU A 133 21.27 -11.71 -16.20
CA GLU A 133 22.00 -12.98 -16.41
C GLU A 133 22.72 -13.51 -15.14
N GLN A 134 22.27 -13.07 -13.94
CA GLN A 134 22.82 -13.59 -12.67
C GLN A 134 22.25 -14.95 -12.30
N VAL A 135 21.06 -15.28 -12.79
CA VAL A 135 20.44 -16.61 -12.71
C VAL A 135 19.84 -17.00 -14.05
N PRO A 136 19.76 -18.30 -14.38
CA PRO A 136 19.10 -18.74 -15.60
C PRO A 136 17.58 -18.54 -15.51
N TRP A 137 16.90 -18.35 -16.66
CA TRP A 137 15.44 -18.17 -16.71
C TRP A 137 14.62 -19.32 -16.08
N ARG A 138 15.23 -20.50 -15.87
CA ARG A 138 14.57 -21.56 -15.10
C ARG A 138 14.39 -21.23 -13.61
N ALA A 139 15.03 -20.20 -13.11
CA ALA A 139 14.84 -19.69 -11.75
C ALA A 139 13.52 -18.93 -11.57
N VAL A 140 12.85 -18.56 -12.67
CA VAL A 140 11.58 -17.86 -12.71
C VAL A 140 10.47 -18.83 -13.14
N PRO A 141 9.26 -18.79 -12.53
CA PRO A 141 8.10 -19.55 -13.01
C PRO A 141 7.75 -19.23 -14.45
N VAL A 142 7.20 -20.20 -15.18
CA VAL A 142 6.74 -19.99 -16.55
C VAL A 142 5.48 -19.13 -16.54
N MET A 143 5.52 -17.99 -17.22
CA MET A 143 4.38 -17.09 -17.42
C MET A 143 4.22 -16.83 -18.94
N PRO A 144 3.41 -17.64 -19.64
CA PRO A 144 3.20 -17.48 -21.06
C PRO A 144 2.47 -16.17 -21.36
N ALA A 145 2.97 -15.37 -22.32
CA ALA A 145 2.27 -14.15 -22.74
C ALA A 145 0.85 -14.44 -23.26
N GLU A 146 0.60 -15.66 -23.67
CA GLU A 146 -0.67 -16.17 -24.18
C GLU A 146 -1.81 -16.12 -23.13
N ILE A 147 -1.48 -15.87 -21.84
CA ILE A 147 -2.45 -15.53 -20.79
C ILE A 147 -3.32 -14.33 -21.21
N MET A 148 -2.77 -13.38 -21.98
CA MET A 148 -3.50 -12.23 -22.52
C MET A 148 -4.67 -12.60 -23.43
N LEU A 149 -4.65 -13.79 -24.03
CA LEU A 149 -5.67 -14.28 -24.96
C LEU A 149 -6.70 -15.22 -24.30
N LEU A 150 -6.55 -15.49 -23.00
CA LEU A 150 -7.46 -16.37 -22.30
C LEU A 150 -8.87 -15.75 -22.21
N PRO A 151 -9.92 -16.56 -22.35
CA PRO A 151 -11.29 -16.10 -22.11
C PRO A 151 -11.53 -15.89 -20.61
N ARG A 152 -12.46 -15.00 -20.26
CA ARG A 152 -12.76 -14.62 -18.85
C ARG A 152 -13.08 -15.80 -17.91
N TRP A 153 -13.61 -16.90 -18.43
CA TRP A 153 -13.90 -18.08 -17.62
C TRP A 153 -12.63 -18.88 -17.26
N ALA A 154 -11.53 -18.72 -18.00
CA ALA A 154 -10.30 -19.48 -17.77
C ALA A 154 -9.75 -19.25 -16.36
N PRO A 155 -9.22 -20.29 -15.68
CA PRO A 155 -8.78 -20.19 -14.28
C PRO A 155 -7.68 -19.17 -14.04
N PHE A 156 -6.82 -18.89 -15.03
CA PHE A 156 -5.71 -17.96 -14.94
C PHE A 156 -5.95 -16.63 -15.67
N HIS A 157 -7.22 -16.29 -15.98
CA HIS A 157 -7.51 -15.00 -16.60
C HIS A 157 -7.17 -13.85 -15.64
N LEU A 158 -6.58 -12.76 -16.17
CA LEU A 158 -6.09 -11.61 -15.41
C LEU A 158 -7.15 -10.93 -14.53
N SER A 159 -8.44 -10.98 -14.89
CA SER A 159 -9.53 -10.45 -14.06
C SER A 159 -9.72 -11.18 -12.72
N LYS A 160 -8.97 -12.23 -12.46
CA LYS A 160 -9.04 -13.02 -11.22
C LYS A 160 -7.97 -12.66 -10.20
N VAL A 161 -6.99 -11.85 -10.58
CA VAL A 161 -5.98 -11.28 -9.68
C VAL A 161 -6.29 -9.81 -9.40
N SER A 162 -5.67 -9.22 -8.37
CA SER A 162 -5.82 -7.82 -8.01
C SER A 162 -5.30 -6.86 -9.08
N TYR A 163 -5.67 -5.57 -8.98
CA TYR A 163 -5.21 -4.59 -9.96
C TYR A 163 -3.69 -4.41 -9.93
N TRP A 164 -3.08 -4.34 -8.75
CA TRP A 164 -1.63 -4.21 -8.63
C TRP A 164 -0.89 -5.42 -9.22
N SER A 165 -1.47 -6.62 -9.10
CA SER A 165 -0.94 -7.81 -9.76
C SER A 165 -1.10 -7.71 -11.28
N ARG A 166 -2.24 -7.27 -11.79
CA ARG A 166 -2.48 -7.10 -13.24
C ARG A 166 -1.48 -6.12 -13.85
N THR A 167 -1.31 -4.95 -13.24
CA THR A 167 -0.43 -3.88 -13.76
C THR A 167 1.04 -4.27 -13.74
N VAL A 168 1.46 -5.10 -12.78
CA VAL A 168 2.82 -5.66 -12.71
C VAL A 168 2.99 -6.83 -13.67
N ILE A 169 2.03 -7.78 -13.70
CA ILE A 169 2.14 -9.01 -14.49
C ILE A 169 2.12 -8.73 -16.00
N VAL A 170 1.26 -7.83 -16.49
CA VAL A 170 1.12 -7.63 -17.94
C VAL A 170 2.43 -7.24 -18.61
N PRO A 171 3.20 -6.22 -18.15
CA PRO A 171 4.53 -5.97 -18.73
C PRO A 171 5.52 -7.10 -18.46
N LEU A 172 5.43 -7.84 -17.33
CA LEU A 172 6.25 -9.03 -17.09
C LEU A 172 5.99 -10.14 -18.11
N LEU A 173 4.76 -10.32 -18.61
CA LEU A 173 4.45 -11.29 -19.67
C LEU A 173 5.22 -10.98 -20.96
N VAL A 174 5.38 -9.69 -21.30
CA VAL A 174 6.21 -9.28 -22.44
C VAL A 174 7.68 -9.63 -22.18
N LEU A 175 8.20 -9.31 -21.00
CA LEU A 175 9.59 -9.58 -20.64
C LEU A 175 9.91 -11.08 -20.59
N THR A 176 8.99 -11.90 -20.06
CA THR A 176 9.18 -13.38 -20.04
C THR A 176 9.13 -13.99 -21.44
N ALA A 177 8.32 -13.43 -22.35
CA ALA A 177 8.25 -13.88 -23.73
C ALA A 177 9.51 -13.53 -24.55
N LEU A 178 10.09 -12.34 -24.29
CA LEU A 178 11.26 -11.84 -24.99
C LEU A 178 12.58 -12.29 -24.36
N LYS A 179 12.60 -12.52 -23.04
CA LYS A 179 13.80 -12.86 -22.25
C LYS A 179 14.98 -11.90 -22.53
N PRO A 180 14.77 -10.58 -22.42
CA PRO A 180 15.80 -9.62 -22.77
C PRO A 180 16.94 -9.65 -21.75
N LYS A 181 18.07 -9.06 -22.17
CA LYS A 181 19.25 -8.86 -21.33
C LYS A 181 19.41 -7.39 -20.99
N ALA A 182 19.74 -7.13 -19.72
CA ALA A 182 20.17 -5.80 -19.29
C ALA A 182 21.43 -5.38 -20.06
N LEU A 183 21.54 -4.08 -20.37
CA LEU A 183 22.78 -3.57 -20.95
C LEU A 183 23.97 -3.73 -20.01
N ASN A 184 23.71 -3.47 -18.70
CA ASN A 184 24.73 -3.59 -17.66
C ASN A 184 26.10 -3.03 -18.10
N PRO A 185 26.21 -1.72 -18.41
CA PRO A 185 27.39 -1.15 -19.04
C PRO A 185 28.69 -1.33 -18.23
N ARG A 186 28.55 -1.51 -16.92
CA ARG A 186 29.68 -1.73 -16.00
C ARG A 186 30.06 -3.20 -15.84
N ALA A 187 29.36 -4.12 -16.53
CA ALA A 187 29.57 -5.56 -16.50
C ALA A 187 29.60 -6.15 -15.08
N VAL A 188 28.79 -5.63 -14.18
CA VAL A 188 28.72 -6.05 -12.78
C VAL A 188 28.00 -7.40 -12.67
N ASN A 189 28.53 -8.31 -11.84
CA ASN A 189 27.91 -9.57 -11.48
C ASN A 189 27.94 -9.74 -9.95
N ILE A 190 27.16 -10.71 -9.43
CA ILE A 190 27.06 -11.02 -7.99
C ILE A 190 27.29 -12.52 -7.71
N ARG A 191 28.20 -13.16 -8.45
CA ARG A 191 28.46 -14.60 -8.31
C ARG A 191 28.89 -14.98 -6.91
N GLU A 192 29.53 -14.08 -6.19
CA GLU A 192 29.93 -14.23 -4.77
C GLU A 192 28.75 -14.36 -3.78
N LEU A 193 27.51 -14.08 -4.21
CA LEU A 193 26.31 -14.24 -3.38
C LEU A 193 25.67 -15.63 -3.51
N PHE A 194 26.24 -16.54 -4.28
CA PHE A 194 25.65 -17.86 -4.48
C PHE A 194 26.44 -18.94 -3.74
N VAL A 195 25.74 -19.78 -2.98
CA VAL A 195 26.32 -20.95 -2.29
C VAL A 195 26.63 -22.07 -3.29
N VAL A 196 25.74 -22.24 -4.26
CA VAL A 196 25.90 -23.14 -5.40
C VAL A 196 25.91 -22.31 -6.66
N PRO A 197 26.79 -22.57 -7.63
CA PRO A 197 26.81 -21.83 -8.89
C PRO A 197 25.40 -21.77 -9.51
N PRO A 198 24.95 -20.61 -10.03
CA PRO A 198 23.59 -20.45 -10.54
C PRO A 198 23.18 -21.46 -11.61
N GLU A 199 24.14 -21.92 -12.40
CA GLU A 199 23.95 -22.92 -13.45
C GLU A 199 23.70 -24.33 -12.90
N GLU A 200 24.20 -24.64 -11.69
CA GLU A 200 24.09 -25.93 -11.01
C GLU A 200 22.91 -25.99 -10.02
N GLU A 201 22.40 -24.86 -9.56
CA GLU A 201 21.25 -24.80 -8.64
C GLU A 201 20.00 -25.42 -9.30
N ARG A 202 19.39 -26.40 -8.62
CA ARG A 202 18.22 -27.14 -9.14
C ARG A 202 16.93 -26.82 -8.40
N THR A 203 16.99 -26.12 -7.27
CA THR A 203 15.88 -25.92 -6.34
C THR A 203 15.45 -24.45 -6.24
N TYR A 204 15.36 -23.74 -7.38
CA TYR A 204 14.90 -22.36 -7.40
C TYR A 204 13.41 -22.22 -7.02
N LEU A 205 12.56 -23.09 -7.57
CA LEU A 205 11.12 -23.04 -7.33
C LEU A 205 10.74 -24.04 -6.23
N THR A 206 10.05 -23.54 -5.23
CA THR A 206 9.54 -24.31 -4.10
C THR A 206 8.01 -24.15 -4.02
N ASN A 207 7.36 -25.07 -3.31
CA ASN A 207 5.92 -24.96 -3.04
C ASN A 207 5.68 -23.81 -2.03
N PRO A 208 5.02 -22.71 -2.41
CA PRO A 208 4.91 -21.52 -1.57
C PRO A 208 4.03 -21.74 -0.33
N THR A 209 3.13 -22.70 -0.37
CA THR A 209 2.12 -22.94 0.68
C THR A 209 2.26 -24.29 1.37
N GLY A 210 3.16 -25.17 0.92
CA GLY A 210 3.27 -26.55 1.41
C GLY A 210 2.08 -27.46 1.07
N SER A 211 1.07 -26.94 0.37
CA SER A 211 -0.19 -27.65 0.06
C SER A 211 -0.04 -28.60 -1.13
N ALA A 212 -0.99 -29.54 -1.27
CA ALA A 212 -1.08 -30.41 -2.46
C ALA A 212 -1.30 -29.60 -3.75
N TRP A 213 -2.05 -28.49 -3.68
CA TRP A 213 -2.23 -27.54 -4.79
C TRP A 213 -0.92 -26.93 -5.24
N GLY A 214 -0.05 -26.53 -4.31
CA GLY A 214 1.27 -25.99 -4.66
C GLY A 214 2.13 -27.01 -5.39
N ASN A 215 2.08 -28.29 -4.99
CA ASN A 215 2.77 -29.37 -5.71
C ASN A 215 2.22 -29.60 -7.11
N LEU A 216 0.88 -29.53 -7.28
CA LEU A 216 0.24 -29.61 -8.58
C LEU A 216 0.70 -28.47 -9.49
N PHE A 217 0.74 -27.21 -8.98
CA PHE A 217 1.18 -26.07 -9.77
C PHE A 217 2.68 -26.12 -10.10
N LEU A 218 3.52 -26.66 -9.25
CA LEU A 218 4.93 -26.95 -9.60
C LEU A 218 5.04 -27.97 -10.75
N ALA A 219 4.18 -29.00 -10.75
CA ALA A 219 4.14 -29.95 -11.86
C ALA A 219 3.64 -29.31 -13.16
N ILE A 220 2.63 -28.43 -13.06
CA ILE A 220 2.14 -27.64 -14.20
C ILE A 220 3.26 -26.71 -14.73
N ASP A 221 4.02 -26.02 -13.87
CA ASP A 221 5.14 -25.18 -14.28
C ASP A 221 6.18 -25.99 -15.09
N LYS A 222 6.52 -27.19 -14.61
CA LYS A 222 7.44 -28.09 -15.33
C LYS A 222 6.91 -28.48 -16.71
N ALA A 223 5.60 -28.81 -16.80
CA ALA A 223 4.96 -29.14 -18.08
C ALA A 223 4.93 -27.93 -19.01
N LEU A 224 4.54 -26.76 -18.53
CA LEU A 224 4.53 -25.50 -19.30
C LEU A 224 5.92 -25.16 -19.83
N ARG A 225 6.96 -25.38 -19.05
CA ARG A 225 8.36 -25.15 -19.47
C ARG A 225 8.78 -25.96 -20.68
N ILE A 226 8.21 -27.19 -20.81
CA ILE A 226 8.45 -28.05 -21.97
C ILE A 226 7.58 -27.59 -23.16
N CYS A 227 6.35 -27.17 -22.90
CA CYS A 227 5.39 -26.80 -23.94
C CYS A 227 5.57 -25.37 -24.47
N GLU A 228 6.09 -24.44 -23.67
CA GLU A 228 6.25 -23.02 -24.02
C GLU A 228 6.97 -22.80 -25.35
N PRO A 229 8.10 -23.50 -25.67
CA PRO A 229 8.78 -23.35 -26.96
C PRO A 229 7.97 -23.83 -28.17
N LEU A 230 6.94 -24.66 -27.94
CA LEU A 230 6.07 -25.23 -28.98
C LEU A 230 4.88 -24.35 -29.31
N LEU A 231 4.63 -23.28 -28.53
CA LEU A 231 3.52 -22.36 -28.78
C LEU A 231 3.71 -21.62 -30.11
N PRO A 232 2.62 -21.45 -30.90
CA PRO A 232 2.68 -20.80 -32.20
C PRO A 232 3.24 -19.36 -32.11
N LYS A 233 4.22 -19.02 -32.93
CA LYS A 233 4.82 -17.67 -32.95
C LYS A 233 3.78 -16.56 -33.17
N ASN A 234 2.77 -16.82 -34.04
CA ASN A 234 1.69 -15.86 -34.28
C ASN A 234 0.81 -15.62 -33.04
N ALA A 235 0.58 -16.65 -32.20
CA ALA A 235 -0.15 -16.48 -30.95
C ALA A 235 0.67 -15.61 -29.99
N ARG A 236 1.97 -15.88 -29.86
CA ARG A 236 2.87 -15.08 -29.02
C ARG A 236 2.95 -13.61 -29.44
N GLN A 237 3.06 -13.33 -30.75
CA GLN A 237 3.05 -11.96 -31.24
C GLN A 237 1.73 -11.23 -30.93
N ARG A 238 0.58 -11.89 -31.15
CA ARG A 238 -0.72 -11.33 -30.78
C ARG A 238 -0.86 -11.09 -29.27
N SER A 239 -0.30 -11.96 -28.44
CA SER A 239 -0.31 -11.83 -26.98
C SER A 239 0.55 -10.64 -26.53
N ILE A 240 1.73 -10.46 -27.10
CA ILE A 240 2.60 -9.30 -26.83
C ILE A 240 1.89 -8.01 -27.27
N GLN A 241 1.29 -7.99 -28.46
CA GLN A 241 0.53 -6.82 -28.91
C GLN A 241 -0.63 -6.50 -27.98
N ALA A 242 -1.42 -7.50 -27.58
CA ALA A 242 -2.51 -7.33 -26.64
C ALA A 242 -2.04 -6.80 -25.26
N ALA A 243 -0.85 -7.22 -24.81
CA ALA A 243 -0.25 -6.69 -23.58
C ALA A 243 0.15 -5.21 -23.74
N ILE A 244 0.75 -4.83 -24.86
CA ILE A 244 1.14 -3.45 -25.15
C ILE A 244 -0.08 -2.55 -25.29
N ASP A 245 -1.13 -2.99 -25.97
CA ASP A 245 -2.39 -2.26 -26.10
C ASP A 245 -3.06 -2.05 -24.73
N TRP A 246 -3.05 -3.09 -23.88
CA TRP A 246 -3.57 -3.02 -22.52
C TRP A 246 -2.79 -2.04 -21.63
N ILE A 247 -1.45 -2.03 -21.75
CA ILE A 247 -0.61 -1.06 -21.02
C ILE A 247 -0.89 0.36 -21.54
N ALA A 248 -0.94 0.56 -22.85
CA ALA A 248 -1.17 1.87 -23.45
C ALA A 248 -2.51 2.50 -23.04
N GLU A 249 -3.56 1.68 -22.91
CA GLU A 249 -4.89 2.13 -22.45
C GLU A 249 -4.87 2.66 -21.01
N ARG A 250 -3.99 2.13 -20.15
CA ARG A 250 -3.93 2.44 -18.71
C ARG A 250 -2.79 3.37 -18.33
N LEU A 251 -1.86 3.59 -19.24
CA LEU A 251 -0.73 4.49 -19.04
C LEU A 251 -1.20 5.94 -19.13
N ASN A 252 -0.93 6.74 -18.13
CA ASN A 252 -1.26 8.16 -18.11
C ASN A 252 -0.02 9.03 -17.83
N GLY A 253 -0.10 10.33 -18.10
CA GLY A 253 1.03 11.25 -18.00
C GLY A 253 1.34 11.74 -16.58
N GLU A 254 0.49 11.42 -15.60
CA GLU A 254 0.71 11.84 -14.21
C GLU A 254 1.40 10.76 -13.38
N ASP A 255 0.79 9.58 -13.25
CA ASP A 255 1.27 8.50 -12.40
C ASP A 255 1.68 7.23 -13.17
N GLY A 256 1.71 7.30 -14.50
CA GLY A 256 2.16 6.20 -15.33
C GLY A 256 1.20 5.01 -15.36
N LEU A 257 1.73 3.79 -15.23
CA LEU A 257 0.95 2.56 -15.25
C LEU A 257 0.61 2.13 -13.82
N GLY A 258 -0.68 2.16 -13.48
CA GLY A 258 -1.19 1.71 -12.20
C GLY A 258 -0.71 2.53 -10.99
N GLY A 259 0.00 3.64 -11.22
CA GLY A 259 0.50 4.53 -10.19
C GLY A 259 1.51 3.91 -9.23
N ILE A 260 2.16 2.79 -9.60
CA ILE A 260 3.12 2.07 -8.75
C ILE A 260 4.43 1.80 -9.48
N PHE A 261 5.54 2.00 -8.77
CA PHE A 261 6.90 1.83 -9.31
C PHE A 261 7.11 0.50 -10.06
N PRO A 262 6.78 -0.69 -9.54
CA PRO A 262 7.08 -1.94 -10.21
C PRO A 262 6.39 -2.09 -11.58
N ALA A 263 5.16 -1.60 -11.70
CA ALA A 263 4.41 -1.65 -12.95
C ALA A 263 5.04 -0.75 -14.02
N MET A 264 5.41 0.47 -13.64
CA MET A 264 6.08 1.44 -14.52
C MET A 264 7.48 0.96 -14.94
N ALA A 265 8.29 0.46 -14.00
CA ALA A 265 9.63 -0.06 -14.28
C ALA A 265 9.58 -1.23 -15.27
N ASN A 266 8.65 -2.17 -15.07
CA ASN A 266 8.44 -3.29 -15.99
C ASN A 266 7.94 -2.82 -17.36
N ALA A 267 7.10 -1.78 -17.43
CA ALA A 267 6.65 -1.20 -18.70
C ALA A 267 7.81 -0.54 -19.45
N VAL A 268 8.67 0.23 -18.79
CA VAL A 268 9.88 0.82 -19.40
C VAL A 268 10.78 -0.27 -19.96
N MET A 269 11.03 -1.34 -19.19
CA MET A 269 11.84 -2.46 -19.63
C MET A 269 11.22 -3.21 -20.83
N ALA A 270 9.89 -3.40 -20.81
CA ALA A 270 9.16 -4.04 -21.90
C ALA A 270 9.23 -3.20 -23.20
N TYR A 271 8.95 -1.90 -23.12
CA TYR A 271 9.04 -0.98 -24.26
C TYR A 271 10.44 -0.95 -24.86
N ARG A 272 11.49 -0.82 -24.02
CA ARG A 272 12.86 -0.87 -24.47
C ARG A 272 13.20 -2.19 -25.17
N SER A 273 12.74 -3.31 -24.62
CA SER A 273 13.00 -4.65 -25.19
C SER A 273 12.31 -4.86 -26.54
N LEU A 274 11.25 -4.11 -26.83
CA LEU A 274 10.57 -4.05 -28.12
C LEU A 274 11.19 -3.03 -29.09
N GLY A 275 12.25 -2.33 -28.68
CA GLY A 275 12.98 -1.37 -29.53
C GLY A 275 12.41 0.05 -29.51
N TYR A 276 11.51 0.39 -28.56
CA TYR A 276 11.01 1.76 -28.43
C TYR A 276 12.15 2.67 -27.95
N ALA A 277 12.37 3.77 -28.66
CA ALA A 277 13.38 4.76 -28.30
C ALA A 277 13.04 5.47 -26.99
N PRO A 278 14.02 6.07 -26.28
CA PRO A 278 13.76 6.79 -25.00
C PRO A 278 12.71 7.89 -25.10
N ASP A 279 12.64 8.57 -26.25
CA ASP A 279 11.70 9.66 -26.57
C ASP A 279 10.36 9.15 -27.12
N HIS A 280 10.16 7.84 -27.26
CA HIS A 280 8.86 7.30 -27.64
C HIS A 280 7.82 7.64 -26.56
N PRO A 281 6.67 8.24 -26.91
CA PRO A 281 5.73 8.80 -25.94
C PRO A 281 5.38 7.87 -24.76
N GLN A 282 5.04 6.62 -25.05
CA GLN A 282 4.67 5.65 -24.00
C GLN A 282 5.84 5.33 -23.07
N ARG A 283 7.06 5.16 -23.61
CA ARG A 283 8.24 4.89 -22.81
C ARG A 283 8.66 6.11 -21.98
N ALA A 284 8.59 7.30 -22.57
CA ALA A 284 8.89 8.56 -21.90
C ALA A 284 7.91 8.81 -20.72
N ILE A 285 6.59 8.68 -20.96
CA ILE A 285 5.58 8.80 -19.90
C ILE A 285 5.88 7.86 -18.73
N ALA A 286 6.15 6.59 -18.98
CA ALA A 286 6.44 5.63 -17.92
C ALA A 286 7.72 6.00 -17.15
N MET A 287 8.78 6.45 -17.83
CA MET A 287 10.04 6.83 -17.18
C MET A 287 9.90 8.15 -16.40
N ASP A 288 9.18 9.12 -16.93
CA ASP A 288 8.95 10.41 -16.26
C ASP A 288 8.08 10.24 -15.02
N SER A 289 7.10 9.34 -15.04
CA SER A 289 6.31 9.00 -13.86
C SER A 289 7.17 8.33 -12.76
N ILE A 290 8.14 7.49 -13.13
CA ILE A 290 9.11 6.94 -12.16
C ILE A 290 9.97 8.05 -11.54
N ARG A 291 10.44 9.00 -12.35
CA ARG A 291 11.27 10.11 -11.86
C ARG A 291 10.55 10.99 -10.83
N LYS A 292 9.23 11.13 -10.93
CA LYS A 292 8.41 11.85 -9.94
C LYS A 292 8.39 11.18 -8.57
N LEU A 293 8.70 9.87 -8.49
CA LEU A 293 8.79 9.12 -7.23
C LEU A 293 10.12 9.34 -6.49
N LEU A 294 11.06 10.10 -7.05
CA LEU A 294 12.35 10.36 -6.42
C LEU A 294 12.24 11.47 -5.37
N VAL A 295 12.58 11.14 -4.14
CA VAL A 295 12.77 12.09 -3.03
C VAL A 295 14.26 12.31 -2.87
N LEU A 296 14.74 13.47 -3.33
CA LEU A 296 16.16 13.78 -3.39
C LEU A 296 16.53 14.95 -2.47
N GLY A 297 17.26 14.63 -1.38
CA GLY A 297 17.91 15.63 -0.54
C GLY A 297 19.26 16.07 -1.12
N GLU A 298 20.05 16.82 -0.33
CA GLU A 298 21.37 17.28 -0.77
C GLU A 298 22.35 16.12 -0.98
N THR A 299 22.45 15.21 -0.02
CA THR A 299 23.45 14.12 0.01
C THR A 299 22.85 12.72 -0.11
N SER A 300 21.59 12.54 0.24
CA SER A 300 20.89 11.27 0.25
C SER A 300 19.53 11.40 -0.45
N GLY A 301 18.98 10.30 -0.91
CA GLY A 301 17.63 10.24 -1.50
C GLY A 301 17.15 8.81 -1.62
N TYR A 302 15.86 8.65 -1.84
CA TYR A 302 15.23 7.36 -2.09
C TYR A 302 14.16 7.49 -3.18
N CYS A 303 13.63 6.36 -3.62
CA CYS A 303 12.52 6.30 -4.55
C CYS A 303 11.30 5.77 -3.81
N GLU A 304 10.19 6.47 -3.90
CA GLU A 304 8.90 6.05 -3.36
C GLU A 304 8.27 4.94 -4.22
N PRO A 305 7.45 4.07 -3.65
CA PRO A 305 6.73 3.07 -4.43
C PRO A 305 5.54 3.63 -5.21
N CYS A 306 4.94 4.69 -4.71
CA CYS A 306 3.78 5.41 -5.27
C CYS A 306 3.58 6.71 -4.47
N MET A 307 2.70 7.58 -4.94
CA MET A 307 2.21 8.76 -4.22
C MET A 307 0.78 8.56 -3.75
N SER A 308 0.39 9.24 -2.66
CA SER A 308 -0.92 9.08 -1.99
C SER A 308 -1.70 10.40 -1.82
N PRO A 309 -1.82 11.25 -2.86
CA PRO A 309 -2.41 12.58 -2.71
C PRO A 309 -3.88 12.56 -2.31
N ILE A 310 -4.68 11.62 -2.81
CA ILE A 310 -6.10 11.52 -2.43
C ILE A 310 -6.19 11.14 -0.95
N TRP A 311 -5.49 10.07 -0.53
CA TRP A 311 -5.47 9.59 0.85
C TRP A 311 -5.00 10.65 1.84
N ASP A 312 -3.88 11.31 1.57
CA ASP A 312 -3.34 12.37 2.42
C ASP A 312 -4.27 13.59 2.50
N THR A 313 -4.86 14.00 1.38
CA THR A 313 -5.77 15.14 1.33
C THR A 313 -7.00 14.90 2.19
N VAL A 314 -7.67 13.76 2.03
CA VAL A 314 -8.90 13.49 2.78
C VAL A 314 -8.66 13.30 4.26
N LEU A 315 -7.50 12.74 4.67
CA LEU A 315 -7.12 12.61 6.07
C LEU A 315 -6.73 13.96 6.69
N ALA A 316 -5.98 14.80 5.96
CA ALA A 316 -5.66 16.16 6.40
C ALA A 316 -6.91 17.01 6.57
N MET A 317 -7.85 16.98 5.61
CA MET A 317 -9.15 17.66 5.72
C MET A 317 -9.91 17.24 6.98
N ASN A 318 -10.04 15.94 7.24
CA ASN A 318 -10.73 15.42 8.42
C ASN A 318 -10.06 15.87 9.72
N ALA A 319 -8.72 15.83 9.80
CA ALA A 319 -7.97 16.29 10.97
C ALA A 319 -8.14 17.80 11.21
N LEU A 320 -8.10 18.61 10.15
CA LEU A 320 -8.28 20.06 10.24
C LEU A 320 -9.70 20.45 10.68
N MET A 321 -10.73 19.81 10.14
CA MET A 321 -12.11 20.03 10.56
C MET A 321 -12.33 19.60 12.01
N GLU A 322 -11.70 18.52 12.47
CA GLU A 322 -11.71 18.14 13.89
C GLU A 322 -11.00 19.19 14.76
N ALA A 323 -9.92 19.78 14.26
CA ALA A 323 -9.22 20.86 14.95
C ALA A 323 -10.02 22.16 15.04
N GLY A 324 -11.16 22.25 14.32
CA GLY A 324 -12.09 23.38 14.35
C GLY A 324 -11.92 24.35 13.18
N VAL A 325 -11.23 23.94 12.12
CA VAL A 325 -11.22 24.69 10.85
C VAL A 325 -12.61 24.56 10.24
N ASP A 326 -13.22 25.68 9.88
CA ASP A 326 -14.54 25.72 9.24
C ASP A 326 -14.49 25.01 7.89
N GLY A 327 -15.49 24.18 7.58
CA GLY A 327 -15.59 23.49 6.30
C GLY A 327 -15.68 24.45 5.09
N GLU A 328 -16.09 25.69 5.32
CA GLU A 328 -16.11 26.75 4.32
C GLU A 328 -14.79 27.56 4.23
N ASP A 329 -13.77 27.22 5.06
CA ASP A 329 -12.43 27.82 4.95
C ASP A 329 -11.89 27.67 3.53
N GLU A 330 -11.20 28.69 3.02
CA GLU A 330 -10.70 28.74 1.64
C GLU A 330 -9.81 27.54 1.29
N ARG A 331 -9.01 27.05 2.24
CA ARG A 331 -8.13 25.89 2.01
C ARG A 331 -8.93 24.61 1.86
N LEU A 332 -9.95 24.41 2.71
CA LEU A 332 -10.83 23.23 2.61
C LEU A 332 -11.71 23.29 1.36
N ARG A 333 -12.14 24.48 0.94
CA ARG A 333 -12.84 24.65 -0.35
C ARG A 333 -11.95 24.28 -1.54
N ARG A 334 -10.70 24.75 -1.55
CA ARG A 334 -9.73 24.36 -2.60
C ARG A 334 -9.49 22.86 -2.63
N ALA A 335 -9.37 22.23 -1.47
CA ALA A 335 -9.22 20.76 -1.38
C ALA A 335 -10.49 20.04 -1.88
N ALA A 336 -11.67 20.53 -1.56
CA ALA A 336 -12.93 19.97 -2.06
C ALA A 336 -13.05 20.11 -3.59
N ASP A 337 -12.72 21.28 -4.14
CA ASP A 337 -12.69 21.49 -5.59
C ASP A 337 -11.68 20.56 -6.27
N TRP A 338 -10.47 20.44 -5.72
CA TRP A 338 -9.42 19.55 -6.19
C TRP A 338 -9.88 18.08 -6.20
N LEU A 339 -10.59 17.61 -5.16
CA LEU A 339 -11.17 16.26 -5.11
C LEU A 339 -12.25 16.07 -6.17
N ILE A 340 -13.17 17.05 -6.32
CA ILE A 340 -14.26 16.96 -7.30
C ILE A 340 -13.71 16.82 -8.73
N GLU A 341 -12.66 17.56 -9.07
CA GLU A 341 -12.02 17.50 -10.39
C GLU A 341 -11.37 16.14 -10.67
N ARG A 342 -11.00 15.40 -9.63
CA ARG A 342 -10.35 14.08 -9.73
C ARG A 342 -11.29 12.89 -9.53
N GLN A 343 -12.58 13.15 -9.30
CA GLN A 343 -13.55 12.06 -9.23
C GLN A 343 -13.70 11.37 -10.58
N ILE A 344 -13.57 10.06 -10.61
CA ILE A 344 -13.69 9.25 -11.82
C ILE A 344 -15.18 9.02 -12.13
N LEU A 345 -15.69 9.74 -13.12
CA LEU A 345 -17.11 9.73 -13.49
C LEU A 345 -17.38 9.09 -14.87
N GLU A 346 -16.36 9.01 -15.74
CA GLU A 346 -16.50 8.60 -17.14
C GLU A 346 -15.83 7.27 -17.44
N VAL A 347 -14.67 7.01 -16.84
CA VAL A 347 -13.91 5.78 -17.13
C VAL A 347 -14.50 4.58 -16.40
N VAL A 348 -14.90 3.59 -17.19
CA VAL A 348 -15.34 2.29 -16.68
C VAL A 348 -14.11 1.39 -16.58
N GLY A 349 -13.60 1.23 -15.37
CA GLY A 349 -12.37 0.49 -15.10
C GLY A 349 -12.54 -1.04 -15.03
N ASP A 350 -11.46 -1.73 -14.67
CA ASP A 350 -11.40 -3.19 -14.60
C ASP A 350 -12.37 -3.80 -13.58
N TRP A 351 -12.73 -3.06 -12.54
CA TRP A 351 -13.72 -3.43 -11.52
C TRP A 351 -15.09 -3.79 -12.12
N ALA A 352 -15.44 -3.19 -13.25
CA ALA A 352 -16.72 -3.41 -13.92
C ALA A 352 -16.90 -4.86 -14.45
N VAL A 353 -15.82 -5.62 -14.58
CA VAL A 353 -15.90 -7.05 -14.93
C VAL A 353 -16.78 -7.81 -13.94
N ARG A 354 -16.76 -7.41 -12.66
CA ARG A 354 -17.57 -8.01 -11.59
C ARG A 354 -18.86 -7.25 -11.32
N ARG A 355 -18.93 -6.00 -11.74
CA ARG A 355 -20.07 -5.08 -11.52
C ARG A 355 -20.51 -4.43 -12.84
N PRO A 356 -20.95 -5.24 -13.83
CA PRO A 356 -21.40 -4.71 -15.11
C PRO A 356 -22.64 -3.80 -14.88
N GLY A 357 -22.60 -2.62 -15.49
CA GLY A 357 -23.68 -1.64 -15.38
C GLY A 357 -23.62 -0.70 -14.16
N LEU A 358 -22.71 -0.92 -13.22
CA LEU A 358 -22.43 0.07 -12.18
C LEU A 358 -21.73 1.27 -12.80
N ARG A 359 -22.20 2.49 -12.48
CA ARG A 359 -21.59 3.71 -12.97
C ARG A 359 -20.33 4.06 -12.16
N PRO A 360 -19.28 4.61 -12.79
CA PRO A 360 -18.11 5.12 -12.06
C PRO A 360 -18.51 6.25 -11.08
N GLY A 361 -17.75 6.44 -10.00
CA GLY A 361 -18.06 7.42 -8.97
C GLY A 361 -17.02 7.49 -7.86
N GLY A 362 -15.90 6.77 -7.98
CA GLY A 362 -14.84 6.73 -6.99
C GLY A 362 -13.66 7.65 -7.29
N TRP A 363 -12.68 7.62 -6.39
CA TRP A 363 -11.37 8.27 -6.54
C TRP A 363 -10.27 7.22 -6.58
N ALA A 364 -9.21 7.50 -7.33
CA ALA A 364 -7.98 6.75 -7.25
C ALA A 364 -7.24 7.06 -5.93
N PHE A 365 -6.26 6.24 -5.57
CA PHE A 365 -5.33 6.53 -4.48
C PHE A 365 -4.30 7.61 -4.88
N GLN A 366 -3.87 7.56 -6.13
CA GLN A 366 -2.87 8.45 -6.74
C GLN A 366 -3.53 9.70 -7.35
N TYR A 367 -2.72 10.59 -7.97
CA TYR A 367 -3.23 11.75 -8.71
C TYR A 367 -4.15 11.34 -9.87
N ARG A 368 -3.75 10.27 -10.60
CA ARG A 368 -4.51 9.74 -11.71
C ARG A 368 -4.29 8.23 -11.91
N ASN A 369 -5.35 7.46 -11.74
CA ASN A 369 -5.37 6.02 -12.00
C ASN A 369 -6.80 5.56 -12.33
N ASP A 370 -7.37 6.13 -13.40
CA ASP A 370 -8.82 6.14 -13.69
C ASP A 370 -9.43 4.74 -13.87
N HIS A 371 -8.62 3.74 -14.26
CA HIS A 371 -9.09 2.35 -14.37
C HIS A 371 -9.22 1.64 -13.02
N TYR A 372 -8.66 2.21 -11.96
CA TYR A 372 -8.55 1.59 -10.65
C TYR A 372 -8.90 2.55 -9.51
N PRO A 373 -10.17 3.04 -9.46
CA PRO A 373 -10.64 3.77 -8.29
C PRO A 373 -10.53 2.89 -7.05
N ASP A 374 -10.12 3.51 -5.93
CA ASP A 374 -9.95 2.88 -4.63
C ASP A 374 -11.23 3.02 -3.80
N VAL A 375 -11.73 1.92 -3.27
CA VAL A 375 -12.96 1.90 -2.45
C VAL A 375 -12.72 2.58 -1.10
N ASP A 376 -11.52 2.42 -0.53
CA ASP A 376 -11.14 3.00 0.76
C ASP A 376 -11.04 4.52 0.65
N ASP A 377 -10.26 5.01 -0.33
CA ASP A 377 -10.15 6.44 -0.64
C ASP A 377 -11.49 7.07 -0.94
N THR A 378 -12.32 6.39 -1.72
CA THR A 378 -13.66 6.86 -2.07
C THR A 378 -14.54 7.03 -0.83
N ALA A 379 -14.50 6.07 0.10
CA ALA A 379 -15.27 6.17 1.33
C ALA A 379 -14.80 7.34 2.21
N VAL A 380 -13.50 7.52 2.37
CA VAL A 380 -12.95 8.60 3.20
C VAL A 380 -13.09 9.97 2.53
N ALA A 381 -12.99 10.06 1.19
CA ALA A 381 -13.30 11.28 0.43
C ALA A 381 -14.77 11.69 0.62
N GLY A 382 -15.66 10.71 0.56
CA GLY A 382 -17.08 10.93 0.86
C GLY A 382 -17.30 11.50 2.26
N VAL A 383 -16.65 10.95 3.28
CA VAL A 383 -16.72 11.48 4.67
C VAL A 383 -16.15 12.90 4.74
N ALA A 384 -15.00 13.16 4.12
CA ALA A 384 -14.38 14.48 4.13
C ALA A 384 -15.27 15.53 3.48
N LEU A 385 -15.83 15.24 2.31
CA LEU A 385 -16.77 16.15 1.60
C LEU A 385 -18.06 16.37 2.37
N LEU A 386 -18.66 15.34 2.95
CA LEU A 386 -19.84 15.47 3.82
C LEU A 386 -19.57 16.41 5.00
N ARG A 387 -18.43 16.24 5.64
CA ARG A 387 -18.03 16.96 6.84
C ARG A 387 -17.80 18.45 6.59
N THR A 388 -17.44 18.86 5.37
CA THR A 388 -17.32 20.28 5.02
C THR A 388 -18.66 21.02 5.11
N GLY A 389 -19.80 20.35 4.98
CA GLY A 389 -21.12 20.98 4.86
C GLY A 389 -21.38 21.66 3.52
N LEU A 390 -20.42 21.67 2.60
CA LEU A 390 -20.56 22.34 1.30
C LEU A 390 -21.65 21.75 0.40
N ALA A 391 -22.08 20.51 0.67
CA ALA A 391 -23.17 19.87 -0.09
C ALA A 391 -24.51 20.64 -0.04
N ASP A 392 -24.72 21.47 1.00
CA ASP A 392 -25.93 22.29 1.12
C ASP A 392 -25.92 23.52 0.19
N SER A 393 -24.74 24.00 -0.19
CA SER A 393 -24.54 25.22 -0.99
C SER A 393 -23.95 24.95 -2.38
N ASP A 394 -23.21 23.83 -2.58
CA ASP A 394 -22.59 23.46 -3.85
C ASP A 394 -23.15 22.14 -4.41
N PRO A 395 -23.94 22.18 -5.49
CA PRO A 395 -24.50 20.99 -6.12
C PRO A 395 -23.44 20.00 -6.63
N ARG A 396 -22.20 20.46 -6.92
CA ARG A 396 -21.11 19.60 -7.39
C ARG A 396 -20.66 18.67 -6.26
N VAL A 397 -20.50 19.21 -5.03
CA VAL A 397 -20.16 18.43 -3.83
C VAL A 397 -21.25 17.41 -3.54
N LYS A 398 -22.52 17.82 -3.60
CA LYS A 398 -23.65 16.91 -3.41
C LYS A 398 -23.64 15.75 -4.42
N LEU A 399 -23.47 16.06 -5.69
CA LEU A 399 -23.40 15.05 -6.75
C LEU A 399 -22.21 14.11 -6.56
N ALA A 400 -21.05 14.65 -6.16
CA ALA A 400 -19.85 13.85 -5.90
C ALA A 400 -20.10 12.80 -4.79
N ILE A 401 -20.73 13.21 -3.70
CA ILE A 401 -21.10 12.32 -2.60
C ILE A 401 -22.12 11.25 -3.05
N GLU A 402 -23.16 11.65 -3.78
CA GLU A 402 -24.19 10.73 -4.30
C GLU A 402 -23.59 9.66 -5.22
N ARG A 403 -22.66 10.06 -6.11
CA ARG A 403 -21.95 9.16 -7.02
C ARG A 403 -21.03 8.19 -6.27
N ALA A 404 -20.32 8.69 -5.26
CA ALA A 404 -19.47 7.87 -4.39
C ALA A 404 -20.32 6.83 -3.62
N MET A 405 -21.45 7.21 -3.05
CA MET A 405 -22.36 6.31 -2.35
C MET A 405 -22.85 5.18 -3.27
N GLU A 406 -23.33 5.54 -4.48
CA GLU A 406 -23.80 4.57 -5.47
C GLU A 406 -22.69 3.55 -5.80
N TRP A 407 -21.48 4.05 -6.05
CA TRP A 407 -20.36 3.21 -6.43
C TRP A 407 -19.90 2.31 -5.27
N VAL A 408 -19.76 2.84 -4.06
CA VAL A 408 -19.37 2.06 -2.86
C VAL A 408 -20.41 0.97 -2.57
N ILE A 409 -21.70 1.28 -2.59
CA ILE A 409 -22.75 0.27 -2.41
C ILE A 409 -22.64 -0.84 -3.47
N GLY A 410 -22.43 -0.45 -4.72
CA GLY A 410 -22.31 -1.40 -5.83
C GLY A 410 -21.07 -2.30 -5.75
N MET A 411 -19.99 -1.83 -5.13
CA MET A 411 -18.74 -2.59 -4.96
C MET A 411 -18.79 -3.61 -3.80
N GLN A 412 -19.85 -3.64 -3.00
CA GLN A 412 -19.95 -4.63 -1.91
C GLN A 412 -19.85 -6.06 -2.42
N SER A 413 -18.98 -6.85 -1.83
CA SER A 413 -18.80 -8.27 -2.13
C SER A 413 -19.93 -9.14 -1.59
N LYS A 414 -20.08 -10.35 -2.13
CA LYS A 414 -21.14 -11.30 -1.74
C LYS A 414 -21.10 -11.70 -0.28
N ASN A 415 -19.92 -11.71 0.35
CA ASN A 415 -19.75 -12.01 1.77
C ASN A 415 -20.13 -10.85 2.70
N GLY A 416 -20.46 -9.68 2.15
CA GLY A 416 -20.86 -8.48 2.90
C GLY A 416 -19.74 -7.46 3.11
N GLY A 417 -18.47 -7.81 2.91
CA GLY A 417 -17.34 -6.90 3.01
C GLY A 417 -17.00 -6.19 1.71
N TRP A 418 -15.99 -5.32 1.74
CA TRP A 418 -15.42 -4.62 0.59
C TRP A 418 -13.93 -4.89 0.47
N GLY A 419 -13.46 -5.16 -0.76
CA GLY A 419 -12.06 -5.10 -1.14
C GLY A 419 -11.67 -3.67 -1.51
N ALA A 420 -10.38 -3.41 -1.66
CA ALA A 420 -9.90 -2.06 -1.94
C ALA A 420 -10.19 -1.61 -3.39
N PHE A 421 -10.11 -2.51 -4.37
CA PHE A 421 -10.27 -2.18 -5.80
C PHE A 421 -11.22 -3.10 -6.55
N ASP A 422 -11.36 -4.34 -6.11
CA ASP A 422 -12.13 -5.36 -6.80
C ASP A 422 -13.25 -5.93 -5.90
N ALA A 423 -14.41 -6.20 -6.48
CA ALA A 423 -15.45 -6.95 -5.79
C ALA A 423 -15.30 -8.44 -6.02
N ASP A 424 -15.56 -9.25 -4.99
CA ASP A 424 -15.51 -10.73 -5.07
C ASP A 424 -14.17 -11.30 -5.58
N ASN A 425 -13.04 -10.66 -5.31
CA ASN A 425 -11.72 -11.12 -5.70
C ASN A 425 -11.17 -12.15 -4.69
N THR A 426 -11.80 -13.33 -4.65
CA THR A 426 -11.56 -14.39 -3.65
C THR A 426 -11.11 -15.72 -4.29
N HIS A 427 -10.32 -15.63 -5.34
CA HIS A 427 -9.81 -16.81 -6.07
C HIS A 427 -8.62 -17.45 -5.37
N TYR A 428 -8.78 -17.87 -4.11
CA TYR A 428 -7.71 -18.32 -3.21
C TYR A 428 -6.81 -19.45 -3.75
N TYR A 429 -7.28 -20.24 -4.71
CA TYR A 429 -6.45 -21.26 -5.36
C TYR A 429 -5.22 -20.65 -6.07
N LEU A 430 -5.28 -19.38 -6.49
CA LEU A 430 -4.15 -18.68 -7.12
C LEU A 430 -3.00 -18.41 -6.14
N ASN A 431 -3.25 -18.41 -4.84
CA ASN A 431 -2.18 -18.26 -3.84
C ASN A 431 -1.22 -19.45 -3.80
N HIS A 432 -1.54 -20.54 -4.49
CA HIS A 432 -0.71 -21.75 -4.53
C HIS A 432 0.21 -21.82 -5.77
N ILE A 433 0.09 -20.89 -6.72
CA ILE A 433 0.98 -20.90 -7.91
C ILE A 433 2.41 -20.47 -7.52
N PRO A 434 3.46 -20.98 -8.19
CA PRO A 434 4.85 -20.63 -7.84
C PRO A 434 5.18 -19.14 -7.94
N PHE A 435 4.43 -18.38 -8.74
CA PHE A 435 4.55 -16.92 -8.83
C PHE A 435 4.02 -16.22 -7.58
N ALA A 436 3.14 -16.85 -6.80
CA ALA A 436 2.50 -16.27 -5.62
C ALA A 436 3.30 -16.44 -4.32
N ASP A 437 4.62 -16.65 -4.39
CA ASP A 437 5.48 -16.79 -3.20
C ASP A 437 5.48 -15.54 -2.31
N HIS A 438 5.01 -14.42 -2.82
CA HIS A 438 4.78 -13.17 -2.09
C HIS A 438 3.39 -13.05 -1.42
N GLY A 439 2.42 -13.95 -1.68
CA GLY A 439 1.13 -13.98 -0.99
C GLY A 439 0.19 -12.80 -1.24
N ALA A 440 0.39 -12.00 -2.29
CA ALA A 440 -0.32 -10.74 -2.53
C ALA A 440 -1.03 -10.65 -3.89
N LEU A 441 -1.45 -11.79 -4.45
CA LEU A 441 -2.11 -11.83 -5.77
C LEU A 441 -3.55 -11.33 -5.79
N LEU A 442 -4.25 -11.39 -4.66
CA LEU A 442 -5.69 -11.16 -4.59
C LEU A 442 -6.01 -9.88 -3.81
N ASP A 443 -7.21 -9.36 -4.06
CA ASP A 443 -7.82 -8.25 -3.34
C ASP A 443 -9.15 -8.69 -2.70
N PRO A 444 -9.11 -9.56 -1.67
CA PRO A 444 -10.32 -9.97 -0.98
C PRO A 444 -10.88 -8.84 -0.11
N PRO A 445 -12.16 -8.89 0.27
CA PRO A 445 -12.72 -8.01 1.28
C PRO A 445 -11.91 -8.03 2.58
N THR A 446 -11.74 -6.86 3.19
CA THR A 446 -10.98 -6.67 4.42
C THR A 446 -11.77 -5.88 5.45
N VAL A 447 -11.40 -6.00 6.71
CA VAL A 447 -12.09 -5.36 7.84
C VAL A 447 -11.96 -3.84 7.77
N ASP A 448 -10.76 -3.34 7.52
CA ASP A 448 -10.44 -1.91 7.48
C ASP A 448 -11.21 -1.19 6.35
N VAL A 449 -11.18 -1.68 5.13
CA VAL A 449 -11.95 -1.11 4.00
C VAL A 449 -13.46 -1.23 4.27
N THR A 450 -13.92 -2.38 4.76
CA THR A 450 -15.34 -2.58 5.10
C THR A 450 -15.81 -1.57 6.16
N ALA A 451 -15.01 -1.35 7.18
CA ALA A 451 -15.32 -0.40 8.25
C ALA A 451 -15.46 1.04 7.72
N ARG A 452 -14.54 1.47 6.84
CA ARG A 452 -14.62 2.83 6.26
C ARG A 452 -15.81 3.00 5.32
N CYS A 453 -16.13 1.99 4.51
CA CYS A 453 -17.35 2.00 3.71
C CYS A 453 -18.60 2.16 4.59
N LEU A 454 -18.68 1.43 5.69
CA LEU A 454 -19.79 1.54 6.64
C LEU A 454 -19.83 2.92 7.31
N SER A 455 -18.68 3.44 7.75
CA SER A 455 -18.56 4.79 8.31
C SER A 455 -19.07 5.84 7.34
N PHE A 456 -18.66 5.77 6.07
CA PHE A 456 -19.13 6.70 5.04
C PHE A 456 -20.64 6.57 4.81
N LEU A 457 -21.14 5.38 4.52
CA LEU A 457 -22.54 5.18 4.18
C LEU A 457 -23.48 5.59 5.32
N ALA A 458 -23.12 5.28 6.57
CA ALA A 458 -23.90 5.67 7.74
C ALA A 458 -23.92 7.19 7.94
N GLN A 459 -22.76 7.86 7.84
CA GLN A 459 -22.65 9.31 7.98
C GLN A 459 -23.31 10.06 6.81
N ALA A 460 -23.38 9.43 5.63
CA ALA A 460 -24.13 9.93 4.47
C ALA A 460 -25.65 9.71 4.59
N GLY A 461 -26.12 9.18 5.74
CA GLY A 461 -27.55 9.02 6.01
C GLY A 461 -28.17 7.71 5.52
N LEU A 462 -27.36 6.73 5.09
CA LEU A 462 -27.89 5.42 4.74
C LEU A 462 -28.42 4.74 6.01
N PRO A 463 -29.70 4.32 6.07
CA PRO A 463 -30.26 3.82 7.32
C PRO A 463 -29.62 2.48 7.71
N ARG A 464 -29.59 2.23 9.02
CA ARG A 464 -28.98 1.02 9.61
C ARG A 464 -29.62 -0.28 9.09
N ASP A 465 -30.90 -0.27 8.77
CA ASP A 465 -31.62 -1.43 8.23
C ASP A 465 -31.40 -1.63 6.71
N HIS A 466 -30.67 -0.73 6.05
CA HIS A 466 -30.31 -0.94 4.67
C HIS A 466 -29.46 -2.21 4.50
N GLN A 467 -29.75 -3.01 3.47
CA GLN A 467 -29.11 -4.32 3.28
C GLN A 467 -27.58 -4.24 3.24
N ALA A 468 -27.00 -3.22 2.62
CA ALA A 468 -25.54 -3.07 2.56
C ALA A 468 -24.92 -2.85 3.94
N VAL A 469 -25.56 -2.05 4.81
CA VAL A 469 -25.11 -1.80 6.18
C VAL A 469 -25.22 -3.08 7.02
N GLN A 470 -26.36 -3.76 6.98
CA GLN A 470 -26.59 -5.01 7.72
C GLN A 470 -25.55 -6.08 7.37
N ARG A 471 -25.29 -6.27 6.06
CA ARG A 471 -24.31 -7.25 5.59
C ARG A 471 -22.88 -6.88 5.96
N GLY A 472 -22.54 -5.58 5.91
CA GLY A 472 -21.23 -5.10 6.32
C GLY A 472 -20.98 -5.26 7.82
N LEU A 473 -21.95 -4.92 8.68
CA LEU A 473 -21.88 -5.16 10.12
C LEU A 473 -21.74 -6.66 10.45
N ALA A 474 -22.51 -7.51 9.78
CA ALA A 474 -22.39 -8.96 9.93
C ALA A 474 -21.02 -9.48 9.49
N TYR A 475 -20.41 -8.88 8.46
CA TYR A 475 -19.04 -9.17 8.05
C TYR A 475 -18.05 -8.81 9.16
N LEU A 476 -18.09 -7.60 9.70
CA LEU A 476 -17.19 -7.17 10.78
C LEU A 476 -17.31 -8.06 12.03
N GLN A 477 -18.52 -8.42 12.44
CA GLN A 477 -18.73 -9.32 13.58
C GLN A 477 -18.11 -10.71 13.35
N ARG A 478 -18.24 -11.26 12.14
CA ARG A 478 -17.70 -12.57 11.81
C ARG A 478 -16.17 -12.59 11.74
N GLU A 479 -15.56 -11.50 11.30
CA GLU A 479 -14.11 -11.39 11.15
C GLU A 479 -13.40 -10.96 12.45
N GLN A 480 -14.12 -10.81 13.57
CA GLN A 480 -13.49 -10.53 14.86
C GLN A 480 -12.65 -11.71 15.31
N GLU A 481 -11.42 -11.44 15.72
CA GLU A 481 -10.50 -12.43 16.27
C GLU A 481 -10.93 -12.91 17.65
N ASP A 482 -10.46 -14.09 18.07
CA ASP A 482 -10.81 -14.70 19.36
C ASP A 482 -10.41 -13.84 20.57
N ASP A 483 -9.45 -12.94 20.46
CA ASP A 483 -9.05 -12.01 21.52
C ASP A 483 -9.89 -10.71 21.55
N GLY A 484 -10.71 -10.48 20.55
CA GLY A 484 -11.57 -9.30 20.41
C GLY A 484 -11.06 -8.25 19.45
N SER A 485 -9.86 -8.39 18.93
CA SER A 485 -9.28 -7.47 17.92
C SER A 485 -9.78 -7.76 16.51
N TRP A 486 -9.39 -6.91 15.56
CA TRP A 486 -9.54 -7.16 14.12
C TRP A 486 -8.24 -6.96 13.38
N TYR A 487 -7.99 -7.84 12.44
CA TYR A 487 -6.84 -7.79 11.54
C TYR A 487 -6.91 -6.57 10.63
N GLY A 488 -5.81 -5.79 10.56
CA GLY A 488 -5.65 -4.66 9.65
C GLY A 488 -4.86 -5.08 8.41
N ARG A 489 -5.45 -4.92 7.23
CA ARG A 489 -4.80 -5.28 5.95
C ARG A 489 -3.88 -4.18 5.44
N TRP A 490 -4.30 -2.90 5.56
CA TRP A 490 -3.61 -1.75 4.97
C TRP A 490 -2.82 -0.92 5.99
N GLY A 491 -3.06 -1.11 7.27
CA GLY A 491 -2.29 -0.52 8.37
C GLY A 491 -1.87 -1.57 9.38
N THR A 492 -0.72 -1.36 10.05
CA THR A 492 -0.14 -2.27 11.04
C THR A 492 -0.81 -2.08 12.39
N ASN A 493 -1.40 -3.07 12.90
CA ASN A 493 -2.08 -4.25 12.36
C ASN A 493 -3.42 -4.37 13.09
N TYR A 494 -3.46 -5.05 14.24
CA TYR A 494 -4.69 -5.23 15.02
C TYR A 494 -5.20 -3.94 15.66
N ILE A 495 -4.33 -2.99 16.04
CA ILE A 495 -4.74 -1.65 16.49
C ILE A 495 -5.49 -0.93 15.36
N TYR A 496 -4.97 -0.98 14.12
CA TYR A 496 -5.55 -0.33 12.96
C TYR A 496 -6.92 -0.92 12.58
N GLY A 497 -7.01 -2.24 12.49
CA GLY A 497 -8.28 -2.93 12.18
C GLY A 497 -9.33 -2.71 13.27
N THR A 498 -8.92 -2.72 14.53
CA THR A 498 -9.81 -2.48 15.67
C THR A 498 -10.29 -1.03 15.71
N TRP A 499 -9.40 -0.07 15.46
CA TRP A 499 -9.78 1.34 15.33
C TRP A 499 -10.83 1.55 14.25
N SER A 500 -10.55 1.07 13.03
CA SER A 500 -11.48 1.21 11.90
C SER A 500 -12.86 0.63 12.24
N THR A 501 -12.90 -0.57 12.85
CA THR A 501 -14.15 -1.23 13.21
C THR A 501 -14.92 -0.48 14.32
N LEU A 502 -14.24 -0.03 15.38
CA LEU A 502 -14.91 0.68 16.47
C LEU A 502 -15.50 2.03 16.02
N CYS A 503 -14.83 2.72 15.09
CA CYS A 503 -15.39 3.93 14.48
C CYS A 503 -16.62 3.60 13.62
N ALA A 504 -16.59 2.52 12.84
CA ALA A 504 -17.69 2.12 11.97
C ALA A 504 -18.95 1.69 12.77
N VAL A 505 -18.78 0.90 13.83
CA VAL A 505 -19.93 0.48 14.65
C VAL A 505 -20.58 1.66 15.38
N ASN A 506 -19.78 2.66 15.81
CA ASN A 506 -20.30 3.92 16.33
C ASN A 506 -21.10 4.68 15.25
N ALA A 507 -20.55 4.85 14.06
CA ALA A 507 -21.22 5.54 12.95
C ALA A 507 -22.54 4.86 12.56
N CYS A 508 -22.60 3.53 12.60
CA CYS A 508 -23.80 2.74 12.33
C CYS A 508 -24.80 2.69 13.50
N GLY A 509 -24.51 3.32 14.64
CA GLY A 509 -25.39 3.36 15.80
C GLY A 509 -25.54 2.01 16.50
N GLU A 510 -24.48 1.18 16.53
CA GLU A 510 -24.44 -0.04 17.33
C GLU A 510 -24.44 0.29 18.83
N ASP A 511 -25.03 -0.59 19.64
CA ASP A 511 -24.97 -0.45 21.09
C ASP A 511 -23.54 -0.73 21.57
N HIS A 512 -22.87 0.28 22.13
CA HIS A 512 -21.52 0.18 22.66
C HIS A 512 -21.37 -0.81 23.82
N ALA A 513 -22.48 -1.21 24.47
CA ALA A 513 -22.51 -2.25 25.50
C ALA A 513 -22.47 -3.67 24.89
N SER A 514 -22.59 -3.82 23.57
CA SER A 514 -22.56 -5.11 22.90
C SER A 514 -21.30 -5.89 23.26
N PRO A 515 -21.40 -7.20 23.56
CA PRO A 515 -20.26 -7.99 24.06
C PRO A 515 -19.04 -7.97 23.15
N TYR A 516 -19.22 -8.00 21.82
CA TYR A 516 -18.13 -7.98 20.87
C TYR A 516 -17.38 -6.63 20.86
N ILE A 517 -18.09 -5.50 21.04
CA ILE A 517 -17.50 -4.17 21.14
C ILE A 517 -16.74 -4.05 22.47
N ARG A 518 -17.34 -4.49 23.59
CA ARG A 518 -16.67 -4.45 24.89
C ARG A 518 -15.39 -5.30 24.91
N LYS A 519 -15.40 -6.44 24.26
CA LYS A 519 -14.22 -7.30 24.12
C LYS A 519 -13.07 -6.59 23.41
N ALA A 520 -13.36 -5.84 22.35
CA ALA A 520 -12.37 -5.03 21.61
C ALA A 520 -11.84 -3.87 22.46
N VAL A 521 -12.71 -3.20 23.22
CA VAL A 521 -12.30 -2.15 24.16
C VAL A 521 -11.31 -2.68 25.20
N GLU A 522 -11.61 -3.81 25.83
CA GLU A 522 -10.71 -4.45 26.80
C GLU A 522 -9.38 -4.87 26.14
N TRP A 523 -9.44 -5.40 24.91
CA TRP A 523 -8.22 -5.72 24.16
C TRP A 523 -7.33 -4.49 23.96
N LEU A 524 -7.89 -3.37 23.49
CA LEU A 524 -7.12 -2.11 23.30
C LEU A 524 -6.53 -1.60 24.63
N LYS A 525 -7.32 -1.59 25.70
CA LYS A 525 -6.85 -1.15 27.03
C LYS A 525 -5.68 -2.00 27.52
N ASN A 526 -5.75 -3.31 27.35
CA ASN A 526 -4.71 -4.25 27.75
C ASN A 526 -3.44 -4.15 26.92
N ARG A 527 -3.51 -3.57 25.71
CA ARG A 527 -2.35 -3.34 24.84
C ARG A 527 -1.62 -2.02 25.09
N GLN A 528 -2.16 -1.16 25.97
CA GLN A 528 -1.51 0.10 26.31
C GLN A 528 -0.20 -0.14 27.03
N ARG A 529 0.85 0.54 26.57
CA ARG A 529 2.20 0.42 27.13
C ARG A 529 2.37 1.32 28.38
N ALA A 530 3.46 1.09 29.12
CA ALA A 530 3.76 1.82 30.35
C ALA A 530 3.95 3.35 30.12
N ASP A 531 4.37 3.76 28.93
CA ASP A 531 4.51 5.19 28.56
C ASP A 531 3.17 5.86 28.21
N GLY A 532 2.10 5.09 28.15
CA GLY A 532 0.72 5.53 27.83
C GLY A 532 0.35 5.43 26.36
N GLY A 533 1.28 5.08 25.48
CA GLY A 533 1.03 4.89 24.04
C GLY A 533 0.75 3.44 23.66
N TRP A 534 0.65 3.20 22.35
CA TRP A 534 0.49 1.88 21.73
C TRP A 534 1.50 1.71 20.61
N GLY A 535 1.96 0.47 20.38
CA GLY A 535 2.88 0.14 19.30
C GLY A 535 2.84 -1.32 18.91
N GLU A 536 2.60 -1.56 17.61
CA GLU A 536 2.69 -2.87 16.95
C GLU A 536 3.70 -2.79 15.80
N GLY A 537 4.52 -3.83 15.65
CA GLY A 537 5.47 -3.96 14.55
C GLY A 537 4.93 -4.78 13.39
N GLY A 538 5.65 -4.75 12.28
CA GLY A 538 5.35 -5.56 11.10
C GLY A 538 5.36 -7.06 11.35
N GLU A 539 6.01 -7.51 12.43
CA GLU A 539 6.05 -8.92 12.87
C GLU A 539 4.68 -9.48 13.22
N THR A 540 3.75 -8.64 13.63
CA THR A 540 2.39 -9.08 14.02
C THR A 540 1.61 -9.74 12.89
N TYR A 541 2.05 -9.60 11.64
CA TYR A 541 1.50 -10.31 10.48
C TYR A 541 1.89 -11.80 10.42
N TRP A 542 2.83 -12.26 11.23
CA TRP A 542 3.09 -13.69 11.47
C TRP A 542 2.28 -14.15 12.67
N LYS A 543 1.47 -15.19 12.47
CA LYS A 543 0.49 -15.66 13.47
C LYS A 543 1.15 -15.97 14.83
N GLU A 544 2.34 -16.53 14.82
CA GLU A 544 3.12 -16.86 16.01
C GLU A 544 3.69 -15.63 16.73
N ARG A 545 3.66 -14.46 16.10
CA ARG A 545 4.16 -13.18 16.64
C ARG A 545 3.08 -12.12 16.77
N ARG A 546 1.78 -12.48 16.65
CA ARG A 546 0.68 -11.51 16.66
C ARG A 546 0.64 -10.65 17.92
N ASP A 547 1.19 -11.12 19.03
CA ASP A 547 1.24 -10.41 20.31
C ASP A 547 2.51 -9.55 20.50
N HIS A 548 3.37 -9.50 19.49
CA HIS A 548 4.60 -8.72 19.55
C HIS A 548 4.29 -7.23 19.63
N THR A 549 4.93 -6.53 20.56
CA THR A 549 4.79 -5.08 20.73
C THR A 549 6.14 -4.40 20.52
N VAL A 550 6.09 -3.24 19.88
CA VAL A 550 7.26 -2.38 19.68
C VAL A 550 7.12 -1.08 20.48
N ALA A 551 8.06 -0.17 20.38
CA ALA A 551 7.93 1.16 20.97
C ALA A 551 6.63 1.84 20.54
N SER A 552 6.03 2.61 21.43
CA SER A 552 4.82 3.35 21.13
C SER A 552 5.04 4.31 19.95
N THR A 553 4.08 4.35 19.04
CA THR A 553 4.10 5.26 17.89
C THR A 553 2.99 6.30 17.99
N PRO A 554 3.23 7.55 17.57
CA PRO A 554 2.19 8.58 17.55
C PRO A 554 0.96 8.21 16.72
N SER A 555 1.14 7.60 15.54
CA SER A 555 0.01 7.20 14.67
C SER A 555 -0.83 6.10 15.30
N GLN A 556 -0.23 4.99 15.78
CA GLN A 556 -0.96 3.88 16.38
C GLN A 556 -1.60 4.27 17.73
N SER A 557 -0.92 5.11 18.52
CA SER A 557 -1.51 5.67 19.75
C SER A 557 -2.71 6.56 19.44
N SER A 558 -2.66 7.32 18.35
CA SER A 558 -3.81 8.12 17.89
C SER A 558 -4.98 7.23 17.46
N TRP A 559 -4.73 6.16 16.71
CA TRP A 559 -5.79 5.21 16.34
C TRP A 559 -6.43 4.57 17.55
N ALA A 560 -5.63 4.15 18.54
CA ALA A 560 -6.15 3.54 19.77
C ALA A 560 -7.04 4.50 20.58
N VAL A 561 -6.62 5.75 20.78
CA VAL A 561 -7.45 6.73 21.53
C VAL A 561 -8.67 7.16 20.72
N LEU A 562 -8.58 7.30 19.40
CA LEU A 562 -9.74 7.57 18.53
C LEU A 562 -10.76 6.44 18.59
N ALA A 563 -10.32 5.17 18.57
CA ALA A 563 -11.17 4.00 18.72
C ALA A 563 -11.92 3.99 20.07
N LEU A 564 -11.19 4.18 21.17
CA LEU A 564 -11.77 4.21 22.50
C LEU A 564 -12.77 5.38 22.67
N MET A 565 -12.42 6.57 22.18
CA MET A 565 -13.32 7.71 22.20
C MET A 565 -14.60 7.48 21.39
N ALA A 566 -14.52 6.80 20.25
CA ALA A 566 -15.67 6.50 19.40
C ALA A 566 -16.75 5.68 20.12
N VAL A 567 -16.35 4.80 21.05
CA VAL A 567 -17.27 3.92 21.78
C VAL A 567 -17.50 4.34 23.24
N GLY A 568 -17.34 5.65 23.53
CA GLY A 568 -17.74 6.25 24.79
C GLY A 568 -16.70 6.18 25.92
N GLU A 569 -15.45 5.81 25.63
CA GLU A 569 -14.37 5.68 26.63
C GLU A 569 -13.54 6.96 26.81
N ALA A 570 -14.03 8.12 26.38
CA ALA A 570 -13.27 9.39 26.39
C ALA A 570 -12.72 9.77 27.78
N ASP A 571 -13.43 9.42 28.84
CA ASP A 571 -13.03 9.69 30.23
C ASP A 571 -12.16 8.60 30.87
N SER A 572 -11.88 7.51 30.15
CA SER A 572 -11.09 6.40 30.68
C SER A 572 -9.64 6.81 30.99
N PRO A 573 -9.02 6.20 32.01
CA PRO A 573 -7.60 6.43 32.31
C PRO A 573 -6.69 6.13 31.10
N GLU A 574 -7.06 5.18 30.28
CA GLU A 574 -6.30 4.76 29.10
C GLU A 574 -6.27 5.87 28.05
N VAL A 575 -7.42 6.48 27.74
CA VAL A 575 -7.47 7.63 26.82
C VAL A 575 -6.65 8.80 27.37
N ARG A 576 -6.79 9.12 28.65
CA ARG A 576 -6.02 10.23 29.27
C ARG A 576 -4.51 9.98 29.18
N ARG A 577 -4.04 8.76 29.48
CA ARG A 577 -2.60 8.42 29.35
C ARG A 577 -2.14 8.47 27.88
N GLY A 578 -2.98 8.05 26.93
CA GLY A 578 -2.69 8.13 25.49
C GLY A 578 -2.55 9.57 25.01
N ILE A 579 -3.43 10.45 25.45
CA ILE A 579 -3.33 11.89 25.16
C ILE A 579 -2.07 12.50 25.80
N ASP A 580 -1.76 12.12 27.05
CA ASP A 580 -0.52 12.53 27.72
C ASP A 580 0.74 12.05 26.96
N TYR A 581 0.72 10.84 26.39
CA TYR A 581 1.79 10.34 25.53
C TYR A 581 1.95 11.23 24.29
N LEU A 582 0.88 11.50 23.54
CA LEU A 582 0.92 12.34 22.33
C LEU A 582 1.42 13.77 22.63
N MET A 583 1.06 14.34 23.76
CA MET A 583 1.52 15.67 24.18
C MET A 583 3.02 15.72 24.53
N ARG A 584 3.59 14.62 25.03
CA ARG A 584 5.00 14.53 25.43
C ARG A 584 5.90 13.99 24.33
N ALA A 585 5.35 13.28 23.36
CA ALA A 585 6.12 12.70 22.26
C ALA A 585 6.82 13.80 21.43
N PRO A 586 8.08 13.61 21.04
CA PRO A 586 8.83 14.60 20.27
C PRO A 586 8.15 14.91 18.94
N ARG A 587 8.05 16.21 18.61
CA ARG A 587 7.48 16.69 17.35
C ARG A 587 8.16 17.94 16.84
N GLU A 588 8.08 18.16 15.55
CA GLU A 588 8.45 19.40 14.88
C GLU A 588 7.24 19.91 14.09
N GLY A 589 6.67 21.04 14.50
CA GLY A 589 5.39 21.51 13.97
C GLY A 589 4.26 20.49 14.17
N ALA A 590 3.59 20.13 13.10
CA ALA A 590 2.56 19.07 13.07
C ALA A 590 3.13 17.65 12.94
N LYS A 591 4.44 17.49 12.70
CA LYS A 591 5.05 16.18 12.46
C LYS A 591 5.64 15.62 13.75
N TRP A 592 5.03 14.55 14.27
CA TRP A 592 5.61 13.76 15.36
C TRP A 592 6.73 12.86 14.84
N GLN A 593 7.73 12.62 15.66
CA GLN A 593 8.83 11.71 15.31
C GLN A 593 8.35 10.26 15.38
N GLU A 594 8.42 9.57 14.24
CA GLU A 594 8.03 8.19 14.11
C GLU A 594 8.94 7.48 13.09
N ASN A 595 9.61 6.40 13.53
CA ASN A 595 10.50 5.61 12.69
C ASN A 595 9.87 4.29 12.21
N TRP A 596 8.80 3.84 12.89
CA TRP A 596 8.13 2.59 12.58
C TRP A 596 7.28 2.69 11.33
N TYR A 597 7.22 1.59 10.56
CA TYR A 597 6.39 1.46 9.39
C TYR A 597 5.00 1.00 9.84
N THR A 598 4.05 1.89 9.83
CA THR A 598 2.71 1.67 10.35
C THR A 598 1.65 1.41 9.27
N ALA A 599 2.08 1.31 8.01
CA ALA A 599 1.24 0.92 6.89
C ALA A 599 1.84 -0.25 6.11
N VAL A 600 1.04 -0.88 5.29
CA VAL A 600 1.39 -2.12 4.60
C VAL A 600 0.82 -2.12 3.19
N GLY A 601 1.70 -2.25 2.21
CA GLY A 601 1.27 -2.58 0.85
C GLY A 601 0.88 -4.06 0.75
N PHE A 602 1.77 -4.95 1.21
CA PHE A 602 1.53 -6.40 1.24
C PHE A 602 2.03 -7.01 2.56
N PRO A 603 1.15 -7.55 3.42
CA PRO A 603 1.55 -8.18 4.66
C PRO A 603 2.68 -9.20 4.48
N ARG A 604 3.72 -9.11 5.28
CA ARG A 604 4.93 -9.93 5.29
C ARG A 604 5.89 -9.72 4.11
N ILE A 605 5.54 -8.87 3.13
CA ILE A 605 6.32 -8.69 1.91
C ILE A 605 6.73 -7.23 1.68
N PHE A 606 5.84 -6.27 1.97
CA PHE A 606 6.06 -4.87 1.61
C PHE A 606 5.37 -3.94 2.60
N TYR A 607 6.15 -3.17 3.31
CA TYR A 607 5.72 -2.26 4.36
C TYR A 607 6.02 -0.83 4.00
N LEU A 608 5.26 0.09 4.59
CA LEU A 608 5.28 1.50 4.25
C LEU A 608 5.33 2.37 5.51
N ARG A 609 6.16 3.41 5.46
CA ARG A 609 6.14 4.51 6.40
C ARG A 609 5.46 5.69 5.73
N TYR A 610 4.25 5.99 6.18
CA TYR A 610 3.52 7.19 5.77
C TYR A 610 3.95 8.36 6.64
N HIS A 611 4.67 9.32 6.07
CA HIS A 611 5.10 10.50 6.80
C HIS A 611 3.93 11.40 7.22
N GLY A 612 2.81 11.36 6.50
CA GLY A 612 1.56 12.05 6.84
C GLY A 612 0.87 11.48 8.09
N TYR A 613 0.96 10.15 8.34
CA TYR A 613 0.28 9.51 9.48
C TYR A 613 0.67 10.13 10.82
N SER A 614 1.95 10.40 11.02
CA SER A 614 2.44 11.08 12.21
C SER A 614 2.20 12.60 12.21
N ALA A 615 1.61 13.15 11.15
CA ALA A 615 1.21 14.56 11.09
C ALA A 615 -0.29 14.72 11.44
N TYR A 616 -1.20 14.10 10.69
CA TYR A 616 -2.62 14.37 10.85
C TYR A 616 -3.33 13.52 11.90
N PHE A 617 -2.95 12.27 12.17
CA PHE A 617 -3.64 11.46 13.20
C PHE A 617 -3.46 11.97 14.63
N PRO A 618 -2.26 12.40 15.08
CA PRO A 618 -2.13 13.00 16.40
C PRO A 618 -2.91 14.32 16.56
N VAL A 619 -2.93 15.16 15.52
CA VAL A 619 -3.75 16.38 15.51
C VAL A 619 -5.24 16.02 15.68
N TRP A 620 -5.71 15.03 14.92
CA TRP A 620 -7.08 14.54 14.98
C TRP A 620 -7.42 14.01 16.37
N ALA A 621 -6.58 13.16 16.96
CA ALA A 621 -6.80 12.57 18.27
C ALA A 621 -6.85 13.62 19.38
N LEU A 622 -5.91 14.58 19.39
CA LEU A 622 -5.87 15.69 20.38
C LEU A 622 -7.10 16.60 20.24
N ALA A 623 -7.46 16.92 19.00
CA ALA A 623 -8.64 17.77 18.72
C ALA A 623 -9.93 17.08 19.15
N ARG A 624 -10.09 15.79 18.83
CA ARG A 624 -11.23 14.96 19.22
C ARG A 624 -11.39 14.93 20.74
N PHE A 625 -10.32 14.63 21.46
CA PHE A 625 -10.34 14.63 22.92
C PHE A 625 -10.73 15.99 23.48
N ARG A 626 -10.11 17.09 23.01
CA ARG A 626 -10.48 18.46 23.40
C ARG A 626 -11.96 18.74 23.20
N ASN A 627 -12.51 18.38 22.05
CA ASN A 627 -13.90 18.64 21.68
C ASN A 627 -14.86 17.86 22.59
N LEU A 628 -14.57 16.58 22.86
CA LEU A 628 -15.37 15.74 23.76
C LEU A 628 -15.35 16.27 25.20
N MET A 629 -14.19 16.71 25.72
CA MET A 629 -14.09 17.29 27.06
C MET A 629 -14.81 18.64 27.19
N ARG A 630 -15.10 19.32 26.08
CA ARG A 630 -15.91 20.54 26.04
C ARG A 630 -17.41 20.28 25.79
N SER A 631 -17.75 19.11 25.30
CA SER A 631 -19.13 18.71 24.96
C SER A 631 -19.81 18.06 26.14
N ASN A 632 -21.08 18.37 26.34
CA ASN A 632 -21.92 17.69 27.34
C ASN A 632 -22.38 16.30 26.88
N SER A 633 -22.39 16.03 25.58
CA SER A 633 -22.87 14.75 25.05
C SER A 633 -21.81 13.65 25.09
N HIS A 634 -20.51 13.99 25.03
CA HIS A 634 -19.39 13.08 24.89
C HIS A 634 -19.53 12.09 23.70
N GLN A 635 -20.38 12.45 22.71
CA GLN A 635 -20.64 11.62 21.54
C GLN A 635 -19.77 12.02 20.36
N VAL A 636 -19.22 11.02 19.66
CA VAL A 636 -18.47 11.19 18.42
C VAL A 636 -19.44 11.13 17.24
N THR A 637 -19.53 12.24 16.50
CA THR A 637 -20.42 12.36 15.34
C THR A 637 -19.73 11.93 14.05
N TRP A 638 -18.46 12.28 13.89
CA TRP A 638 -17.67 12.02 12.69
C TRP A 638 -16.50 11.07 12.99
N GLY A 639 -16.25 10.11 12.10
CA GLY A 639 -15.13 9.19 12.25
C GLY A 639 -15.04 8.20 11.08
N MET A 640 -13.94 7.48 11.04
CA MET A 640 -13.68 6.46 10.02
C MET A 640 -12.94 5.26 10.61
#